data_8541c5251c7d8e2255766e7eb60038bd
#
_entry.id   8541c5251c7d8e2255766e7eb60038bd
#
_cell.length_a   1.000
_cell.length_b   1.000
_cell.length_c   1.000
_cell.angle_alpha   90.00
_cell.angle_beta   90.00
_cell.angle_gamma   90.00
#
_symmetry.space_group_name_H-M   'P 1'
#
loop_
_entity.id
_entity.type
_entity.pdbx_description
1 polymer ?
#
loop_
_entity_poly.entity_id
_entity_poly.type
_entity_poly.pdbx_seq_one_letter_code
_entity_poly.pdbx_strand_id
1 'polypeptide(L)'
;MKKFLMVLIVTPGLLLTAARAQDKKGAAAPPPATDTAKKKPAGITDKVKSCRKVDGLFTLYQDTANGSVQLYVKKSQLGKEYIYQSFSISGPNQLYLNQSMHRATLVFKIEKAFDKLEFSRVNTRFWYDKNNAVSKTASVDKPEAVFLVEKTVGEDADGYLISADGLFISEKLDPVKPLFPPGIPPTAIFNLGMLNTAKSRYANVRSFPNNSDIIVDLAYDNPAPYNSGTSDITDARYVRVRMQHSLIAMPENDFRSRRDDPRVGYFSQFINDQTSISTVPYKDIIHRWHLKKKDPNAALSEPVEPIVYWVENTTPLEYRQIIVDAGLKWNEAFEKAGFKNAVQMKIMPDDADWDPADIRYNVIRWVSSASPTYGAIGPSFVNPKTGQIIGADITIEWFSGSATPIFDELFKGFSATGNLQYPGMDPQHEANCSLANELKGQLLTGMTVLDASGASAMEVKEMHKQFLVYLIMHEMGHTLGLNHNMKASQMLSPAEINNTEITHKIGLIGSVMDYPAINIALDKSKQGDYYTTMAGPYDMWAIEYGYTPFSEGEEADGLKKIISRSTDPKLTFGNDGDDMRAPGKAMDPRVNVNELTSDAIGYAEDRFKIVNQVMSKLVQKYTKEGQSYAELRTRYGVLLGQRFGMVSAVSRYIGGIYVDRSFPEQKSATKPFTPVDLATQKRAMDVLTKYVFAPNAFEADAQVYAYLQPQRRGFTQNGTGDDYRITDNLLQVQASGALSHLLHGATLQRITNSRLYGNQYSVASMMSDLQKGIFNADIATNVNVYRQYLQTYFVRQLVAMVNPQSQQFDDVSKASALYTMKKIKTQLATAVSTNEETKAHRANLQFIIENALENK
;
A
#
# COMPACT_ATOMS: atom_id res chain seq x y z
N MET A 1 47.62 13.73 -25.88
CA MET A 1 47.49 14.38 -27.20
C MET A 1 46.13 15.04 -27.31
N LYS A 2 46.16 16.38 -27.46
CA LYS A 2 45.00 17.24 -27.60
C LYS A 2 44.28 16.92 -28.92
N LYS A 3 42.93 16.92 -28.92
CA LYS A 3 42.14 17.28 -30.10
C LYS A 3 40.85 18.00 -29.70
N PHE A 4 40.76 19.15 -30.29
CA PHE A 4 39.75 20.19 -30.24
C PHE A 4 38.32 19.72 -30.62
N LEU A 5 37.33 20.24 -29.94
CA LEU A 5 35.93 20.23 -30.34
C LEU A 5 35.60 21.59 -31.00
N MET A 6 35.16 21.54 -32.26
CA MET A 6 34.79 22.70 -33.07
C MET A 6 33.26 22.84 -33.04
N VAL A 7 32.76 23.93 -32.44
CA VAL A 7 31.35 24.29 -32.46
C VAL A 7 31.03 25.06 -33.73
N LEU A 8 30.11 24.58 -34.53
CA LEU A 8 29.54 25.29 -35.67
C LEU A 8 28.27 26.00 -35.22
N ILE A 9 28.29 27.32 -35.23
CA ILE A 9 27.14 28.21 -35.13
C ILE A 9 26.60 28.46 -36.54
N VAL A 10 25.33 28.07 -36.74
CA VAL A 10 24.59 28.41 -38.00
C VAL A 10 23.51 29.43 -37.59
N THR A 11 23.67 30.64 -38.08
CA THR A 11 22.66 31.69 -38.07
C THR A 11 21.77 31.59 -39.30
N PRO A 12 20.42 31.71 -39.20
CA PRO A 12 19.58 31.88 -40.37
C PRO A 12 19.41 33.35 -40.71
N GLY A 13 19.77 33.69 -41.91
CA GLY A 13 19.59 35.04 -42.50
C GLY A 13 18.13 35.30 -42.89
N LEU A 14 17.69 36.49 -42.58
CA LEU A 14 16.44 37.07 -43.13
C LEU A 14 16.56 37.38 -44.60
N LEU A 15 15.68 36.84 -45.40
CA LEU A 15 15.40 37.30 -46.76
C LEU A 15 14.14 38.12 -46.78
N LEU A 16 14.29 39.45 -46.93
CA LEU A 16 13.25 40.39 -47.28
C LEU A 16 13.02 40.36 -48.78
N THR A 17 11.83 39.96 -49.20
CA THR A 17 11.38 40.21 -50.58
C THR A 17 10.29 41.32 -50.57
N ALA A 18 10.64 42.42 -51.17
CA ALA A 18 9.70 43.52 -51.47
C ALA A 18 8.84 43.15 -52.69
N ALA A 19 7.53 43.22 -52.56
CA ALA A 19 6.61 43.16 -53.70
C ALA A 19 5.96 44.56 -53.89
N ARG A 20 6.09 45.01 -55.11
CA ARG A 20 5.58 46.30 -55.65
C ARG A 20 4.04 46.31 -55.72
N ALA A 21 3.48 47.43 -55.25
CA ALA A 21 2.09 47.79 -55.53
C ALA A 21 1.84 48.12 -56.98
N GLN A 22 0.71 47.70 -57.50
CA GLN A 22 0.09 48.23 -58.68
C GLN A 22 -1.34 48.65 -58.35
N ASP A 23 -1.57 49.98 -58.53
CA ASP A 23 -2.86 50.63 -58.45
C ASP A 23 -3.83 50.10 -59.51
N LYS A 24 -5.07 49.80 -59.11
CA LYS A 24 -6.24 50.08 -59.95
C LYS A 24 -7.47 50.45 -59.12
N LYS A 25 -8.01 51.55 -59.44
CA LYS A 25 -9.19 52.23 -58.99
C LYS A 25 -10.47 51.39 -59.09
N GLY A 26 -11.36 51.50 -58.10
CA GLY A 26 -12.76 51.10 -58.19
C GLY A 26 -13.46 51.30 -56.88
N ALA A 27 -13.98 52.46 -56.61
CA ALA A 27 -14.75 52.73 -55.37
C ALA A 27 -16.13 52.10 -55.49
N ALA A 28 -16.46 51.22 -54.53
CA ALA A 28 -17.86 50.92 -54.19
C ALA A 28 -18.04 51.19 -52.68
N ALA A 29 -19.11 51.90 -52.33
CA ALA A 29 -19.45 52.29 -50.96
C ALA A 29 -19.67 51.06 -50.04
N PRO A 30 -19.34 51.17 -48.75
CA PRO A 30 -19.57 50.07 -47.79
C PRO A 30 -21.10 49.96 -47.55
N PRO A 31 -21.64 48.74 -47.48
CA PRO A 31 -23.00 48.52 -46.99
C PRO A 31 -23.15 48.95 -45.56
N PRO A 32 -24.35 49.38 -45.14
CA PRO A 32 -24.57 49.87 -43.80
C PRO A 32 -24.30 48.78 -42.77
N ALA A 33 -23.62 49.15 -41.69
CA ALA A 33 -23.34 48.26 -40.53
C ALA A 33 -24.68 47.70 -40.03
N THR A 34 -24.89 46.44 -40.27
CA THR A 34 -25.94 45.71 -39.57
C THR A 34 -25.58 45.65 -38.12
N ASP A 35 -26.36 46.28 -37.30
CA ASP A 35 -26.38 46.21 -35.87
C ASP A 35 -26.46 44.73 -35.48
N THR A 36 -25.29 44.11 -35.15
CA THR A 36 -25.28 42.79 -34.57
C THR A 36 -25.78 42.93 -33.15
N ALA A 37 -27.11 42.98 -33.01
CA ALA A 37 -27.76 42.76 -31.73
C ALA A 37 -27.14 41.49 -31.13
N LYS A 38 -26.41 41.64 -29.99
CA LYS A 38 -25.89 40.51 -29.20
C LYS A 38 -27.07 39.57 -28.96
N LYS A 39 -27.13 38.44 -29.69
CA LYS A 39 -28.12 37.40 -29.43
C LYS A 39 -28.01 37.06 -27.94
N LYS A 40 -29.09 37.36 -27.20
CA LYS A 40 -29.24 36.87 -25.83
C LYS A 40 -28.88 35.38 -25.83
N PRO A 41 -28.09 34.91 -24.88
CA PRO A 41 -27.79 33.47 -24.77
C PRO A 41 -29.11 32.69 -24.81
N ALA A 42 -29.17 31.63 -25.59
CA ALA A 42 -30.35 30.77 -25.66
C ALA A 42 -30.69 30.29 -24.23
N GLY A 43 -31.97 30.34 -23.88
CA GLY A 43 -32.43 29.92 -22.56
C GLY A 43 -32.05 28.44 -22.29
N ILE A 44 -31.80 28.08 -21.03
CA ILE A 44 -31.39 26.70 -20.64
C ILE A 44 -32.41 25.69 -21.16
N THR A 45 -33.70 25.98 -21.06
CA THR A 45 -34.80 25.08 -21.46
C THR A 45 -34.66 24.57 -22.90
N ASP A 46 -34.24 25.41 -23.82
CA ASP A 46 -34.05 25.00 -25.21
C ASP A 46 -32.82 24.09 -25.39
N LYS A 47 -31.79 24.26 -24.57
CA LYS A 47 -30.54 23.52 -24.62
C LYS A 47 -30.67 22.09 -24.07
N VAL A 48 -31.57 21.89 -23.10
CA VAL A 48 -31.76 20.63 -22.39
C VAL A 48 -33.05 19.90 -22.75
N LYS A 49 -33.74 20.36 -23.80
CA LYS A 49 -35.04 19.84 -24.22
C LYS A 49 -35.06 18.33 -24.51
N SER A 50 -33.95 17.79 -25.07
CA SER A 50 -33.76 16.36 -25.37
C SER A 50 -33.05 15.60 -24.25
N CYS A 51 -32.77 16.23 -23.11
CA CYS A 51 -31.95 15.64 -22.07
C CYS A 51 -32.80 14.98 -20.98
N ARG A 52 -32.30 13.88 -20.46
CA ARG A 52 -32.71 13.30 -19.18
C ARG A 52 -32.11 14.17 -18.07
N LYS A 53 -32.96 14.72 -17.22
CA LYS A 53 -32.54 15.47 -16.04
C LYS A 53 -32.21 14.51 -14.89
N VAL A 54 -31.10 14.75 -14.20
CA VAL A 54 -30.67 14.04 -12.99
C VAL A 54 -30.45 15.08 -11.90
N ASP A 55 -31.36 15.14 -10.94
CA ASP A 55 -31.32 16.11 -9.84
C ASP A 55 -30.59 15.54 -8.61
N GLY A 56 -29.88 16.40 -7.89
CA GLY A 56 -29.17 16.11 -6.64
C GLY A 56 -28.28 17.28 -6.22
N LEU A 57 -27.09 16.98 -5.68
CA LEU A 57 -26.11 18.01 -5.30
C LEU A 57 -25.83 18.94 -6.46
N PHE A 58 -25.51 18.39 -7.61
CA PHE A 58 -25.48 19.09 -8.89
C PHE A 58 -26.58 18.53 -9.80
N THR A 59 -27.21 19.40 -10.57
CA THR A 59 -28.13 18.96 -11.60
C THR A 59 -27.37 18.67 -12.89
N LEU A 60 -27.55 17.46 -13.42
CA LEU A 60 -26.91 16.98 -14.63
C LEU A 60 -28.00 16.76 -15.72
N TYR A 61 -27.70 17.12 -16.94
CA TYR A 61 -28.56 16.92 -18.10
C TYR A 61 -27.84 16.03 -19.11
N GLN A 62 -28.30 14.79 -19.28
CA GLN A 62 -27.75 13.86 -20.25
C GLN A 62 -28.58 13.82 -21.51
N ASP A 63 -27.99 14.19 -22.64
CA ASP A 63 -28.63 14.11 -23.95
C ASP A 63 -28.92 12.65 -24.31
N THR A 64 -30.18 12.35 -24.60
CA THR A 64 -30.62 10.96 -24.88
C THR A 64 -30.26 10.49 -26.28
N ALA A 65 -29.87 11.39 -27.19
CA ALA A 65 -29.51 11.06 -28.56
C ALA A 65 -28.01 10.75 -28.72
N ASN A 66 -27.14 11.50 -28.05
CA ASN A 66 -25.67 11.38 -28.21
C ASN A 66 -24.93 11.05 -26.93
N GLY A 67 -25.61 11.05 -25.78
CA GLY A 67 -25.03 10.67 -24.48
C GLY A 67 -24.16 11.75 -23.82
N SER A 68 -23.99 12.95 -24.42
CA SER A 68 -23.24 14.05 -23.82
C SER A 68 -23.91 14.55 -22.54
N VAL A 69 -23.13 15.10 -21.62
CA VAL A 69 -23.63 15.58 -20.33
C VAL A 69 -23.37 17.07 -20.18
N GLN A 70 -24.35 17.78 -19.69
CA GLN A 70 -24.24 19.18 -19.29
C GLN A 70 -24.40 19.30 -17.77
N LEU A 71 -23.57 20.11 -17.16
CA LEU A 71 -23.59 20.40 -15.72
C LEU A 71 -24.26 21.75 -15.50
N TYR A 72 -25.31 21.76 -14.68
CA TYR A 72 -25.96 22.98 -14.23
C TYR A 72 -25.43 23.37 -12.86
N VAL A 73 -24.84 24.56 -12.77
CA VAL A 73 -24.27 25.12 -11.54
C VAL A 73 -25.16 26.26 -11.08
N LYS A 74 -25.80 26.12 -9.92
CA LYS A 74 -26.63 27.18 -9.34
C LYS A 74 -25.77 28.37 -8.91
N LYS A 75 -26.30 29.59 -9.00
CA LYS A 75 -25.62 30.81 -8.48
C LYS A 75 -25.27 30.69 -7.00
N SER A 76 -26.10 30.00 -6.22
CA SER A 76 -25.87 29.71 -4.80
C SER A 76 -24.74 28.69 -4.53
N GLN A 77 -24.25 28.02 -5.54
CA GLN A 77 -23.13 27.07 -5.47
C GLN A 77 -21.78 27.72 -5.78
N LEU A 78 -21.78 28.92 -6.36
CA LEU A 78 -20.56 29.67 -6.68
C LEU A 78 -19.85 30.10 -5.40
N GLY A 79 -18.52 30.03 -5.39
CA GLY A 79 -17.66 30.37 -4.24
C GLY A 79 -17.70 29.35 -3.10
N LYS A 80 -18.59 28.34 -3.15
CA LYS A 80 -18.59 27.25 -2.19
C LYS A 80 -17.52 26.22 -2.54
N GLU A 81 -16.99 25.58 -1.50
CA GLU A 81 -16.03 24.48 -1.63
C GLU A 81 -16.75 23.14 -1.67
N TYR A 82 -16.21 22.23 -2.45
CA TYR A 82 -16.69 20.85 -2.61
C TYR A 82 -15.52 19.90 -2.48
N ILE A 83 -15.79 18.66 -2.07
CA ILE A 83 -14.81 17.58 -2.08
C ILE A 83 -14.99 16.82 -3.40
N TYR A 84 -13.90 16.52 -4.05
CA TYR A 84 -13.84 15.58 -5.16
C TYR A 84 -13.09 14.34 -4.74
N GLN A 85 -13.62 13.17 -5.08
CA GLN A 85 -12.92 11.89 -4.99
C GLN A 85 -13.10 11.09 -6.27
N SER A 86 -12.09 10.27 -6.59
CA SER A 86 -12.15 9.36 -7.72
C SER A 86 -11.76 7.94 -7.34
N PHE A 87 -12.36 7.01 -8.06
CA PHE A 87 -12.09 5.58 -7.95
C PHE A 87 -11.97 4.97 -9.33
N SER A 88 -11.09 3.99 -9.50
CA SER A 88 -11.18 3.12 -10.65
C SER A 88 -12.24 2.03 -10.42
N ILE A 89 -13.00 1.69 -11.46
CA ILE A 89 -13.98 0.61 -11.44
C ILE A 89 -13.47 -0.58 -12.27
N SER A 90 -12.75 -0.29 -13.35
CA SER A 90 -12.18 -1.33 -14.22
C SER A 90 -11.04 -0.75 -15.05
N GLY A 91 -9.93 -1.44 -15.08
CA GLY A 91 -8.75 -1.06 -15.87
C GLY A 91 -7.61 -2.06 -15.67
N PRO A 92 -6.43 -1.83 -16.27
CA PRO A 92 -5.28 -2.69 -16.11
C PRO A 92 -4.82 -2.81 -14.66
N ASN A 93 -4.80 -4.04 -14.13
CA ASN A 93 -4.42 -4.30 -12.75
C ASN A 93 -2.98 -3.89 -12.43
N GLN A 94 -2.06 -4.09 -13.37
CA GLN A 94 -0.66 -3.65 -13.21
C GLN A 94 -0.46 -2.12 -13.13
N LEU A 95 -1.51 -1.34 -13.42
CA LEU A 95 -1.55 0.11 -13.20
C LEU A 95 -2.43 0.49 -11.99
N TYR A 96 -2.78 -0.46 -11.12
CA TYR A 96 -3.66 -0.25 -9.97
C TYR A 96 -4.99 0.44 -10.35
N LEU A 97 -5.55 0.04 -11.51
CA LEU A 97 -6.82 0.57 -12.03
C LEU A 97 -7.96 -0.44 -11.89
N ASN A 98 -7.81 -1.39 -11.00
CA ASN A 98 -8.85 -2.37 -10.67
C ASN A 98 -9.98 -1.75 -9.84
N GLN A 99 -11.01 -2.53 -9.56
CA GLN A 99 -12.22 -2.06 -8.89
C GLN A 99 -11.92 -1.51 -7.49
N SER A 100 -12.63 -0.42 -7.13
CA SER A 100 -12.60 0.24 -5.82
C SER A 100 -11.26 0.85 -5.40
N MET A 101 -10.28 0.93 -6.29
CA MET A 101 -9.03 1.63 -5.97
C MET A 101 -9.29 3.13 -5.87
N HIS A 102 -9.13 3.66 -4.67
CA HIS A 102 -9.13 5.11 -4.42
C HIS A 102 -7.94 5.76 -5.13
N ARG A 103 -8.16 6.92 -5.77
CA ARG A 103 -7.13 7.55 -6.60
C ARG A 103 -6.82 8.98 -6.18
N ALA A 104 -7.81 9.85 -6.23
CA ALA A 104 -7.60 11.26 -5.92
C ALA A 104 -8.63 11.76 -4.90
N THR A 105 -8.18 12.61 -3.98
CA THR A 105 -9.04 13.45 -3.15
C THR A 105 -8.55 14.88 -3.23
N LEU A 106 -9.45 15.83 -3.52
CA LEU A 106 -9.13 17.25 -3.52
C LEU A 106 -10.35 18.09 -3.09
N VAL A 107 -10.07 19.30 -2.62
CA VAL A 107 -11.12 20.33 -2.42
C VAL A 107 -11.07 21.28 -3.62
N PHE A 108 -12.21 21.60 -4.17
CA PHE A 108 -12.33 22.56 -5.27
C PHE A 108 -13.45 23.59 -5.01
N LYS A 109 -13.36 24.71 -5.71
CA LYS A 109 -14.40 25.74 -5.77
C LYS A 109 -14.74 26.07 -7.22
N ILE A 110 -15.94 26.61 -7.44
CA ILE A 110 -16.41 27.05 -8.74
C ILE A 110 -16.65 28.55 -8.65
N GLU A 111 -16.05 29.31 -9.54
CA GLU A 111 -16.19 30.77 -9.59
C GLU A 111 -16.63 31.23 -10.97
N LYS A 112 -17.34 32.37 -11.02
CA LYS A 112 -17.79 33.00 -12.28
C LYS A 112 -16.78 34.04 -12.72
N ALA A 113 -16.21 33.85 -13.91
CA ALA A 113 -15.31 34.79 -14.55
C ALA A 113 -15.89 35.17 -15.92
N PHE A 114 -16.52 36.36 -16.00
CA PHE A 114 -17.19 36.85 -17.22
C PHE A 114 -18.24 35.84 -17.76
N ASP A 115 -18.03 35.32 -18.97
CA ASP A 115 -18.90 34.32 -19.62
C ASP A 115 -18.47 32.84 -19.36
N LYS A 116 -17.60 32.60 -18.35
CA LYS A 116 -17.01 31.29 -18.03
C LYS A 116 -17.21 30.94 -16.58
N LEU A 117 -17.17 29.64 -16.29
CA LEU A 117 -16.96 29.08 -14.95
C LEU A 117 -15.54 28.54 -14.84
N GLU A 118 -14.88 28.91 -13.78
CA GLU A 118 -13.53 28.46 -13.43
C GLU A 118 -13.59 27.48 -12.27
N PHE A 119 -12.89 26.36 -12.40
CA PHE A 119 -12.76 25.34 -11.36
C PHE A 119 -11.34 25.38 -10.85
N SER A 120 -11.17 25.69 -9.58
CA SER A 120 -9.86 25.79 -8.96
C SER A 120 -9.74 24.88 -7.74
N ARG A 121 -8.57 24.24 -7.61
CA ARG A 121 -8.20 23.41 -6.46
C ARG A 121 -7.86 24.32 -5.28
N VAL A 122 -8.38 23.98 -4.10
CA VAL A 122 -8.11 24.67 -2.84
C VAL A 122 -6.92 24.00 -2.15
N ASN A 123 -5.94 24.79 -1.71
CA ASN A 123 -4.81 24.30 -0.92
C ASN A 123 -5.24 24.14 0.54
N THR A 124 -5.23 22.91 1.05
CA THR A 124 -5.65 22.55 2.40
C THR A 124 -4.50 22.36 3.39
N ARG A 125 -3.24 22.56 2.96
CA ARG A 125 -2.03 22.27 3.77
C ARG A 125 -1.66 23.36 4.76
N PHE A 126 -2.32 24.54 4.71
CA PHE A 126 -1.96 25.69 5.53
C PHE A 126 -3.16 26.18 6.34
N TRP A 127 -2.91 26.43 7.61
CA TRP A 127 -3.88 27.03 8.52
C TRP A 127 -3.38 28.36 9.01
N TYR A 128 -4.32 29.28 9.26
CA TYR A 128 -4.06 30.62 9.81
C TYR A 128 -5.04 30.92 10.93
N ASP A 129 -4.54 31.32 12.09
CA ASP A 129 -5.41 31.84 13.15
C ASP A 129 -6.07 33.13 12.68
N LYS A 130 -7.38 33.11 12.57
CA LYS A 130 -8.18 34.28 12.14
C LYS A 130 -8.01 35.49 13.04
N ASN A 131 -7.66 35.27 14.32
CA ASN A 131 -7.43 36.34 15.29
C ASN A 131 -6.03 36.94 15.16
N ASN A 132 -5.10 36.32 14.45
CA ASN A 132 -3.77 36.84 14.20
C ASN A 132 -3.78 37.72 12.95
N ALA A 133 -3.21 38.94 13.06
CA ALA A 133 -3.16 39.90 11.95
C ALA A 133 -2.52 39.34 10.68
N VAL A 134 -1.55 38.42 10.81
CA VAL A 134 -0.89 37.72 9.69
C VAL A 134 -1.88 36.92 8.83
N SER A 135 -3.02 36.52 9.39
CA SER A 135 -4.07 35.80 8.62
C SER A 135 -4.58 36.57 7.42
N LYS A 136 -4.47 37.91 7.42
CA LYS A 136 -4.83 38.79 6.29
C LYS A 136 -3.94 38.56 5.05
N THR A 137 -2.78 37.94 5.22
CA THR A 137 -1.85 37.59 4.14
C THR A 137 -2.01 36.14 3.67
N ALA A 138 -3.06 35.45 4.09
CA ALA A 138 -3.26 34.02 3.87
C ALA A 138 -3.27 33.58 2.39
N SER A 139 -3.57 34.49 1.46
CA SER A 139 -3.56 34.23 0.01
C SER A 139 -2.22 34.51 -0.67
N VAL A 140 -1.27 35.17 0.04
CA VAL A 140 0.03 35.54 -0.53
C VAL A 140 0.86 34.26 -0.76
N ASP A 141 1.56 34.19 -1.89
CA ASP A 141 2.44 33.10 -2.31
C ASP A 141 1.77 31.70 -2.37
N LYS A 142 0.45 31.68 -2.51
CA LYS A 142 -0.33 30.48 -2.79
C LYS A 142 -1.01 30.63 -4.16
N PRO A 143 -0.35 30.24 -5.25
CA PRO A 143 -0.93 30.35 -6.59
C PRO A 143 -2.19 29.48 -6.68
N GLU A 144 -3.21 30.02 -7.30
CA GLU A 144 -4.43 29.25 -7.58
C GLU A 144 -4.14 28.16 -8.60
N ALA A 145 -4.72 27.00 -8.39
CA ALA A 145 -4.64 25.87 -9.31
C ALA A 145 -5.94 25.74 -10.11
N VAL A 146 -6.14 26.61 -11.10
CA VAL A 146 -7.29 26.54 -12.02
C VAL A 146 -7.06 25.37 -12.99
N PHE A 147 -7.80 24.28 -12.81
CA PHE A 147 -7.63 23.07 -13.62
C PHE A 147 -8.63 22.98 -14.78
N LEU A 148 -9.72 23.77 -14.75
CA LEU A 148 -10.69 23.83 -15.82
C LEU A 148 -11.29 25.22 -15.92
N VAL A 149 -11.50 25.68 -17.14
CA VAL A 149 -12.30 26.88 -17.48
C VAL A 149 -13.27 26.48 -18.58
N GLU A 150 -14.58 26.57 -18.28
CA GLU A 150 -15.63 26.22 -19.24
C GLU A 150 -16.53 27.40 -19.55
N LYS A 151 -16.82 27.60 -20.84
CA LYS A 151 -17.74 28.62 -21.28
C LYS A 151 -19.20 28.25 -20.95
N THR A 152 -19.97 29.19 -20.45
CA THR A 152 -21.40 28.99 -20.25
C THR A 152 -22.14 28.86 -21.59
N VAL A 153 -22.86 27.75 -21.75
CA VAL A 153 -23.67 27.46 -22.95
C VAL A 153 -25.11 27.92 -22.78
N GLY A 154 -25.55 28.15 -21.55
CA GLY A 154 -26.87 28.71 -21.20
C GLY A 154 -26.83 29.34 -19.81
N GLU A 155 -27.76 30.29 -19.57
CA GLU A 155 -27.92 30.95 -18.27
C GLU A 155 -29.42 31.20 -18.06
N ASP A 156 -29.86 31.06 -16.80
CA ASP A 156 -31.19 31.47 -16.35
C ASP A 156 -31.12 32.35 -15.08
N ALA A 157 -32.24 32.58 -14.41
CA ALA A 157 -32.28 33.35 -13.17
C ALA A 157 -31.45 32.71 -12.06
N ASP A 158 -31.39 31.39 -12.02
CA ASP A 158 -30.88 30.60 -10.89
C ASP A 158 -29.46 29.99 -11.11
N GLY A 159 -29.00 29.88 -12.37
CA GLY A 159 -27.73 29.22 -12.61
C GLY A 159 -27.16 29.28 -14.03
N TYR A 160 -26.13 28.53 -14.22
CA TYR A 160 -25.34 28.47 -15.44
C TYR A 160 -25.24 27.03 -15.94
N LEU A 161 -25.31 26.84 -17.23
CA LEU A 161 -25.13 25.54 -17.88
C LEU A 161 -23.80 25.52 -18.63
N ILE A 162 -23.01 24.47 -18.40
CA ILE A 162 -21.71 24.21 -19.07
C ILE A 162 -21.66 22.78 -19.63
N SER A 163 -20.76 22.51 -20.58
CA SER A 163 -20.40 21.11 -20.90
C SER A 163 -19.69 20.46 -19.73
N ALA A 164 -20.02 19.20 -19.41
CA ALA A 164 -19.34 18.40 -18.40
C ALA A 164 -18.12 17.64 -18.96
N ASP A 165 -17.92 17.62 -20.29
CA ASP A 165 -16.89 16.80 -20.95
C ASP A 165 -15.48 17.25 -20.56
N GLY A 166 -15.27 18.56 -20.39
CA GLY A 166 -13.99 19.10 -19.93
C GLY A 166 -13.58 18.61 -18.54
N LEU A 167 -14.55 18.28 -17.68
CA LEU A 167 -14.31 17.68 -16.35
C LEU A 167 -14.07 16.18 -16.44
N PHE A 168 -14.97 15.43 -17.09
CA PHE A 168 -15.08 13.99 -16.89
C PHE A 168 -14.56 13.16 -18.06
N ILE A 169 -14.63 13.65 -19.30
CA ILE A 169 -14.04 13.00 -20.47
C ILE A 169 -12.61 13.51 -20.69
N SER A 170 -11.85 13.55 -19.61
CA SER A 170 -10.49 14.10 -19.55
C SER A 170 -9.72 13.50 -18.37
N GLU A 171 -8.44 13.83 -18.26
CA GLU A 171 -7.58 13.47 -17.13
C GLU A 171 -7.27 14.69 -16.22
N LYS A 172 -8.11 15.74 -16.23
CA LYS A 172 -7.86 16.98 -15.47
C LYS A 172 -8.12 16.82 -13.97
N LEU A 173 -9.16 16.07 -13.62
CA LEU A 173 -9.50 15.77 -12.22
C LEU A 173 -8.66 14.64 -11.66
N ASP A 174 -8.44 13.59 -12.45
CA ASP A 174 -7.66 12.41 -12.09
C ASP A 174 -6.81 11.97 -13.28
N PRO A 175 -5.48 12.10 -13.21
CA PRO A 175 -4.58 11.62 -14.24
C PRO A 175 -4.48 10.09 -14.18
N VAL A 176 -5.15 9.42 -15.11
CA VAL A 176 -5.21 7.93 -15.16
C VAL A 176 -3.87 7.31 -15.50
N LYS A 177 -3.05 8.00 -16.30
CA LYS A 177 -1.72 7.52 -16.70
C LYS A 177 -0.65 7.82 -15.67
N PRO A 178 0.12 6.81 -15.22
CA PRO A 178 1.25 7.05 -14.33
C PRO A 178 2.40 7.77 -15.04
N LEU A 179 3.24 8.43 -14.24
CA LEU A 179 4.54 8.91 -14.69
C LEU A 179 5.52 7.73 -14.77
N PHE A 180 6.21 7.60 -15.89
CA PHE A 180 7.27 6.61 -16.04
C PHE A 180 8.58 7.17 -15.49
N PRO A 181 9.20 6.56 -14.48
CA PRO A 181 10.50 7.00 -13.99
C PRO A 181 11.56 6.93 -15.10
N PRO A 182 12.48 7.90 -15.19
CA PRO A 182 13.57 7.87 -16.15
C PRO A 182 14.39 6.60 -16.04
N GLY A 183 14.74 5.98 -17.18
CA GLY A 183 15.59 4.81 -17.24
C GLY A 183 14.88 3.46 -17.16
N ILE A 184 13.56 3.45 -16.93
CA ILE A 184 12.79 2.19 -17.03
C ILE A 184 12.55 1.86 -18.51
N PRO A 185 12.89 0.64 -18.95
CA PRO A 185 12.61 0.22 -20.32
C PRO A 185 11.10 0.26 -20.63
N PRO A 186 10.68 0.70 -21.82
CA PRO A 186 9.26 0.69 -22.23
C PRO A 186 8.59 -0.69 -22.18
N THR A 187 9.39 -1.77 -22.17
CA THR A 187 8.92 -3.14 -22.04
C THR A 187 8.57 -3.54 -20.60
N ALA A 188 9.04 -2.80 -19.60
CA ALA A 188 8.89 -3.16 -18.20
C ALA A 188 7.52 -2.77 -17.63
N ILE A 189 6.92 -1.67 -18.11
CA ILE A 189 5.65 -1.14 -17.61
C ILE A 189 4.64 -1.05 -18.77
N PHE A 190 3.41 -1.48 -18.51
CA PHE A 190 2.33 -1.34 -19.47
C PHE A 190 1.96 0.14 -19.68
N ASN A 191 1.81 0.56 -20.95
CA ASN A 191 1.50 1.93 -21.32
C ASN A 191 0.15 2.00 -22.05
N LEU A 192 -0.79 2.74 -21.46
CA LEU A 192 -2.14 2.96 -22.03
C LEU A 192 -2.11 3.70 -23.39
N GLY A 193 -1.09 4.52 -23.65
CA GLY A 193 -1.05 5.37 -24.84
C GLY A 193 -1.80 6.68 -24.66
N MET A 194 -2.57 7.12 -25.65
CA MET A 194 -3.23 8.41 -25.68
C MET A 194 -4.74 8.30 -25.43
N LEU A 195 -5.29 9.19 -24.60
CA LEU A 195 -6.73 9.30 -24.40
C LEU A 195 -7.41 9.68 -25.74
N ASN A 196 -8.39 8.87 -26.14
CA ASN A 196 -9.24 9.10 -27.29
C ASN A 196 -10.64 9.51 -26.85
N THR A 197 -10.89 10.81 -26.82
CA THR A 197 -12.18 11.36 -26.35
C THR A 197 -13.36 10.95 -27.24
N ALA A 198 -13.13 10.72 -28.54
CA ALA A 198 -14.18 10.26 -29.46
C ALA A 198 -14.67 8.83 -29.18
N LYS A 199 -13.84 8.00 -28.56
CA LYS A 199 -14.18 6.64 -28.11
C LYS A 199 -14.61 6.58 -26.65
N SER A 200 -14.42 7.66 -25.91
CA SER A 200 -14.80 7.79 -24.50
C SER A 200 -16.27 8.16 -24.37
N ARG A 201 -16.89 7.81 -23.23
CA ARG A 201 -18.32 8.08 -23.03
C ARG A 201 -18.69 8.11 -21.54
N TYR A 202 -19.82 8.68 -21.22
CA TYR A 202 -20.47 8.50 -19.93
C TYR A 202 -21.09 7.08 -19.86
N ALA A 203 -20.73 6.34 -18.81
CA ALA A 203 -21.30 5.01 -18.58
C ALA A 203 -22.51 5.07 -17.64
N ASN A 204 -22.47 5.95 -16.62
CA ASN A 204 -23.60 6.22 -15.75
C ASN A 204 -23.51 7.65 -15.19
N VAL A 205 -24.67 8.25 -14.93
CA VAL A 205 -24.78 9.58 -14.33
C VAL A 205 -25.84 9.53 -13.25
N ARG A 206 -25.42 9.75 -12.00
CA ARG A 206 -26.25 9.73 -10.79
C ARG A 206 -26.02 11.00 -9.99
N SER A 207 -27.02 11.46 -9.27
CA SER A 207 -26.86 12.57 -8.35
C SER A 207 -27.80 12.36 -7.15
N PHE A 208 -27.26 12.56 -5.97
CA PHE A 208 -27.93 12.37 -4.68
C PHE A 208 -27.91 13.70 -3.92
N PRO A 209 -28.59 13.85 -2.77
CA PRO A 209 -28.59 15.09 -2.01
C PRO A 209 -27.20 15.60 -1.62
N ASN A 210 -26.28 14.70 -1.28
CA ASN A 210 -24.96 15.06 -0.76
C ASN A 210 -23.80 14.76 -1.72
N ASN A 211 -24.05 14.03 -2.82
CA ASN A 211 -23.02 13.76 -3.82
C ASN A 211 -23.61 13.61 -5.24
N SER A 212 -22.75 13.82 -6.23
CA SER A 212 -23.04 13.50 -7.63
C SER A 212 -21.95 12.57 -8.12
N ASP A 213 -22.34 11.40 -8.62
CA ASP A 213 -21.46 10.34 -9.10
C ASP A 213 -21.55 10.18 -10.60
N ILE A 214 -20.45 10.39 -11.26
CA ILE A 214 -20.32 10.30 -12.70
C ILE A 214 -19.35 9.18 -13.04
N ILE A 215 -19.85 8.16 -13.72
CA ILE A 215 -19.04 7.05 -14.22
C ILE A 215 -18.76 7.26 -15.70
N VAL A 216 -17.49 7.22 -16.06
CA VAL A 216 -17.02 7.37 -17.44
C VAL A 216 -16.20 6.17 -17.90
N ASP A 217 -16.33 5.86 -19.18
CA ASP A 217 -15.44 4.96 -19.90
C ASP A 217 -14.43 5.81 -20.68
N LEU A 218 -13.19 5.88 -20.21
CA LEU A 218 -12.08 6.54 -20.89
C LEU A 218 -11.37 5.54 -21.80
N ALA A 219 -11.31 5.81 -23.08
CA ALA A 219 -10.69 4.94 -24.07
C ALA A 219 -9.28 5.43 -24.41
N TYR A 220 -8.31 4.51 -24.40
CA TYR A 220 -6.91 4.79 -24.72
C TYR A 220 -6.47 4.00 -25.94
N ASP A 221 -5.72 4.64 -26.82
CA ASP A 221 -5.15 4.06 -28.01
C ASP A 221 -3.62 4.05 -27.92
N ASN A 222 -3.02 2.85 -28.08
CA ASN A 222 -1.58 2.63 -28.24
C ASN A 222 -1.34 1.68 -29.41
N PRO A 223 -1.22 2.15 -30.66
CA PRO A 223 -1.16 1.28 -31.83
C PRO A 223 -0.01 0.28 -31.84
N ALA A 224 1.07 0.53 -31.10
CA ALA A 224 2.27 -0.30 -31.05
C ALA A 224 2.79 -0.46 -29.60
N PRO A 225 2.08 -1.20 -28.74
CA PRO A 225 2.50 -1.40 -27.36
C PRO A 225 3.73 -2.30 -27.28
N TYR A 226 4.77 -1.87 -26.56
CA TYR A 226 5.95 -2.71 -26.27
C TYR A 226 5.68 -3.78 -25.21
N ASN A 227 4.67 -3.56 -24.36
CA ASN A 227 4.24 -4.50 -23.33
C ASN A 227 2.76 -4.79 -23.55
N SER A 228 2.42 -6.08 -23.71
CA SER A 228 1.05 -6.51 -23.96
C SER A 228 0.17 -6.54 -22.70
N GLY A 229 0.77 -6.26 -21.55
CA GLY A 229 0.05 -6.33 -20.27
C GLY A 229 -0.15 -7.76 -19.76
N THR A 230 -0.95 -7.87 -18.72
CA THR A 230 -1.38 -9.13 -18.09
C THR A 230 -2.65 -9.68 -18.73
N SER A 231 -3.08 -10.87 -18.34
CA SER A 231 -4.22 -11.59 -18.93
C SER A 231 -5.58 -10.90 -18.78
N ASP A 232 -5.69 -9.90 -17.93
CA ASP A 232 -6.86 -9.03 -17.77
C ASP A 232 -7.03 -8.05 -18.95
N ILE A 233 -5.99 -7.84 -19.77
CA ILE A 233 -6.02 -6.93 -20.92
C ILE A 233 -6.42 -7.71 -22.19
N THR A 234 -7.57 -7.37 -22.74
CA THR A 234 -8.11 -8.03 -23.94
C THR A 234 -7.31 -7.69 -25.20
N ASP A 235 -6.96 -6.42 -25.39
CA ASP A 235 -6.11 -5.93 -26.48
C ASP A 235 -5.29 -4.73 -26.00
N ALA A 236 -4.00 -4.88 -25.95
CA ALA A 236 -3.09 -3.84 -25.47
C ALA A 236 -3.08 -2.54 -26.29
N ARG A 237 -3.59 -2.59 -27.52
CA ARG A 237 -3.67 -1.44 -28.41
C ARG A 237 -4.87 -0.54 -28.09
N TYR A 238 -5.92 -1.09 -27.47
CA TYR A 238 -7.21 -0.42 -27.25
C TYR A 238 -7.73 -0.79 -25.86
N VAL A 239 -7.46 0.06 -24.90
CA VAL A 239 -7.86 -0.19 -23.52
C VAL A 239 -8.90 0.82 -23.10
N ARG A 240 -9.97 0.34 -22.46
CA ARG A 240 -10.98 1.19 -21.84
C ARG A 240 -10.82 1.10 -20.33
N VAL A 241 -10.65 2.24 -19.68
CA VAL A 241 -10.60 2.39 -18.23
C VAL A 241 -11.92 2.99 -17.76
N ARG A 242 -12.58 2.34 -16.80
CA ARG A 242 -13.79 2.87 -16.19
C ARG A 242 -13.46 3.56 -14.89
N MET A 243 -13.84 4.84 -14.79
CA MET A 243 -13.57 5.69 -13.65
C MET A 243 -14.87 6.20 -13.05
N GLN A 244 -14.92 6.29 -11.73
CA GLN A 244 -15.96 7.00 -10.98
C GLN A 244 -15.41 8.32 -10.47
N HIS A 245 -16.16 9.40 -10.71
CA HIS A 245 -15.89 10.73 -10.21
C HIS A 245 -17.01 11.14 -9.27
N SER A 246 -16.69 11.38 -8.00
CA SER A 246 -17.64 11.78 -6.98
C SER A 246 -17.42 13.23 -6.61
N LEU A 247 -18.41 14.08 -6.85
CA LEU A 247 -18.47 15.45 -6.36
C LEU A 247 -19.32 15.45 -5.08
N ILE A 248 -18.75 15.89 -3.96
CA ILE A 248 -19.33 15.70 -2.63
C ILE A 248 -19.52 17.06 -1.96
N ALA A 249 -20.66 17.26 -1.32
CA ALA A 249 -20.93 18.46 -0.53
C ALA A 249 -20.00 18.55 0.67
N MET A 250 -19.49 19.76 0.95
CA MET A 250 -18.77 20.01 2.18
C MET A 250 -19.74 19.89 3.36
N PRO A 251 -19.44 19.07 4.40
CA PRO A 251 -20.32 18.97 5.57
C PRO A 251 -20.53 20.30 6.28
N GLU A 252 -21.78 20.62 6.58
CA GLU A 252 -22.16 21.81 7.36
C GLU A 252 -22.64 21.35 8.75
N ASN A 253 -21.71 21.11 9.70
CA ASN A 253 -22.01 20.66 11.04
C ASN A 253 -20.99 21.24 12.04
N ASP A 254 -21.09 20.87 13.31
CA ASP A 254 -20.22 21.32 14.40
C ASP A 254 -19.05 20.35 14.67
N PHE A 255 -18.61 19.57 13.69
CA PHE A 255 -17.45 18.71 13.82
C PHE A 255 -16.20 19.53 14.20
N ARG A 256 -15.51 19.08 15.23
CA ARG A 256 -14.22 19.65 15.64
C ARG A 256 -13.09 18.69 15.28
N SER A 257 -12.10 19.22 14.55
CA SER A 257 -10.90 18.46 14.22
C SER A 257 -10.15 18.08 15.49
N ARG A 258 -9.58 16.87 15.52
CA ARG A 258 -8.73 16.39 16.62
C ARG A 258 -7.28 16.31 16.16
N ARG A 259 -6.36 16.72 17.02
CA ARG A 259 -4.92 16.71 16.75
C ARG A 259 -4.41 15.30 16.55
N ASP A 260 -3.50 15.16 15.60
CA ASP A 260 -2.68 13.95 15.45
C ASP A 260 -1.61 13.89 16.55
N ASP A 261 -1.23 12.67 16.93
CA ASP A 261 -0.13 12.39 17.85
C ASP A 261 0.70 11.22 17.31
N PRO A 262 2.03 11.34 17.15
CA PRO A 262 2.86 10.31 16.55
C PRO A 262 2.94 9.00 17.36
N ARG A 263 2.35 8.96 18.55
CA ARG A 263 2.30 7.78 19.42
C ARG A 263 1.09 6.88 19.16
N VAL A 264 0.10 7.36 18.38
CA VAL A 264 -1.11 6.60 18.01
C VAL A 264 -1.37 6.70 16.51
N GLY A 265 -1.76 5.59 15.89
CA GLY A 265 -1.85 5.48 14.44
C GLY A 265 -3.21 5.82 13.88
N TYR A 266 -3.35 7.02 13.38
CA TYR A 266 -4.50 7.46 12.59
C TYR A 266 -4.05 7.87 11.19
N PHE A 267 -4.91 7.72 10.19
CA PHE A 267 -4.79 8.52 8.97
C PHE A 267 -4.97 9.99 9.36
N SER A 268 -4.18 10.88 8.78
CA SER A 268 -4.17 12.29 9.17
C SER A 268 -4.01 13.22 7.97
N GLN A 269 -4.41 14.47 8.16
CA GLN A 269 -4.13 15.56 7.24
C GLN A 269 -2.98 16.39 7.80
N PHE A 270 -1.95 16.59 7.00
CA PHE A 270 -0.79 17.40 7.38
C PHE A 270 -1.08 18.87 7.12
N ILE A 271 -1.06 19.66 8.18
CA ILE A 271 -1.39 21.09 8.16
C ILE A 271 -0.30 21.86 8.89
N ASN A 272 0.24 22.87 8.23
CA ASN A 272 1.18 23.80 8.86
C ASN A 272 0.47 25.06 9.33
N ASP A 273 0.67 25.44 10.58
CA ASP A 273 0.17 26.69 11.16
C ASP A 273 1.11 27.84 10.80
N GLN A 274 0.70 28.68 9.84
CA GLN A 274 1.45 29.81 9.33
C GLN A 274 1.43 31.03 10.27
N THR A 275 0.66 30.98 11.33
CA THR A 275 0.63 32.01 12.38
C THR A 275 1.42 31.62 13.62
N SER A 276 1.93 30.40 13.67
CA SER A 276 2.76 29.89 14.76
C SER A 276 4.18 30.45 14.69
N ILE A 277 4.74 30.81 15.84
CA ILE A 277 6.15 31.17 16.02
C ILE A 277 7.01 29.96 16.43
N SER A 278 6.42 28.77 16.54
CA SER A 278 7.14 27.54 16.88
C SER A 278 8.05 27.11 15.73
N THR A 279 9.19 26.50 16.05
CA THR A 279 10.04 25.81 15.07
C THR A 279 9.41 24.52 14.55
N VAL A 280 8.31 24.06 15.17
CA VAL A 280 7.52 22.88 14.80
C VAL A 280 6.05 23.32 14.66
N PRO A 281 5.68 23.97 13.53
CA PRO A 281 4.36 24.59 13.37
C PRO A 281 3.30 23.59 12.89
N TYR A 282 3.44 22.30 13.19
CA TYR A 282 2.52 21.25 12.72
C TYR A 282 1.19 21.34 13.45
N LYS A 283 0.12 21.30 12.68
CA LYS A 283 -1.28 21.28 13.16
C LYS A 283 -2.06 20.12 12.56
N ASP A 284 -1.39 18.99 12.40
CA ASP A 284 -1.93 17.79 11.80
C ASP A 284 -3.17 17.31 12.57
N ILE A 285 -4.13 16.77 11.83
CA ILE A 285 -5.43 16.35 12.36
C ILE A 285 -5.77 14.95 11.88
N ILE A 286 -6.36 14.14 12.78
CA ILE A 286 -6.73 12.76 12.48
C ILE A 286 -8.03 12.67 11.69
N HIS A 287 -8.19 11.56 10.94
CA HIS A 287 -9.46 11.19 10.33
C HIS A 287 -10.36 10.50 11.36
N ARG A 288 -11.61 10.95 11.50
CA ARG A 288 -12.60 10.31 12.38
C ARG A 288 -14.02 10.67 12.01
N TRP A 289 -14.97 9.83 12.41
CA TRP A 289 -16.39 10.09 12.30
C TRP A 289 -16.84 11.17 13.26
N HIS A 290 -17.93 11.86 12.92
CA HIS A 290 -18.63 12.79 13.80
C HIS A 290 -19.61 12.03 14.69
N LEU A 291 -19.19 11.69 15.91
CA LEU A 291 -20.05 11.05 16.91
C LEU A 291 -20.35 12.00 18.07
N LYS A 292 -21.65 12.11 18.39
CA LYS A 292 -22.16 12.86 19.52
C LYS A 292 -23.03 11.96 20.36
N LYS A 293 -22.89 12.02 21.70
CA LYS A 293 -23.78 11.30 22.62
C LYS A 293 -25.22 11.84 22.55
N LYS A 294 -26.21 10.95 22.51
CA LYS A 294 -27.63 11.33 22.70
C LYS A 294 -27.84 11.93 24.08
N ASP A 295 -27.23 11.36 25.13
CA ASP A 295 -27.16 11.93 26.46
C ASP A 295 -25.70 12.32 26.77
N PRO A 296 -25.38 13.63 26.70
CA PRO A 296 -24.01 14.11 26.95
C PRO A 296 -23.51 13.83 28.38
N ASN A 297 -24.44 13.67 29.36
CA ASN A 297 -24.10 13.48 30.75
C ASN A 297 -23.93 12.01 31.16
N ALA A 298 -24.40 11.08 30.32
CA ALA A 298 -24.24 9.66 30.59
C ALA A 298 -22.78 9.21 30.34
N ALA A 299 -22.23 8.41 31.24
CA ALA A 299 -20.93 7.80 31.07
C ALA A 299 -20.89 6.98 29.77
N LEU A 300 -21.96 6.22 29.48
CA LEU A 300 -22.13 5.42 28.26
C LEU A 300 -23.47 5.79 27.62
N SER A 301 -23.44 6.26 26.35
CA SER A 301 -24.62 6.69 25.58
C SER A 301 -24.56 6.15 24.15
N GLU A 302 -25.71 5.93 23.55
CA GLU A 302 -25.76 5.80 22.09
C GLU A 302 -25.35 7.10 21.42
N PRO A 303 -24.78 7.06 20.19
CA PRO A 303 -24.59 8.28 19.40
C PRO A 303 -25.92 8.79 18.85
N VAL A 304 -25.99 10.08 18.55
CA VAL A 304 -27.12 10.70 17.83
C VAL A 304 -27.28 10.05 16.46
N GLU A 305 -26.16 9.89 15.76
CA GLU A 305 -26.06 9.20 14.47
C GLU A 305 -25.00 8.10 14.57
N PRO A 306 -25.38 6.80 14.50
CA PRO A 306 -24.44 5.70 14.49
C PRO A 306 -23.75 5.57 13.15
N ILE A 307 -22.59 4.93 13.12
CA ILE A 307 -21.90 4.52 11.90
C ILE A 307 -22.59 3.24 11.42
N VAL A 308 -23.29 3.32 10.30
CA VAL A 308 -24.06 2.18 9.76
C VAL A 308 -23.36 1.62 8.55
N TYR A 309 -23.08 0.31 8.55
CA TYR A 309 -22.57 -0.42 7.39
C TYR A 309 -23.63 -1.38 6.85
N TRP A 310 -23.70 -1.46 5.53
CA TRP A 310 -24.60 -2.34 4.82
C TRP A 310 -23.80 -3.43 4.09
N VAL A 311 -24.06 -4.69 4.43
CA VAL A 311 -23.52 -5.84 3.69
C VAL A 311 -24.31 -5.97 2.39
N GLU A 312 -23.66 -5.68 1.26
CA GLU A 312 -24.28 -5.63 -0.05
C GLU A 312 -24.79 -7.02 -0.47
N ASN A 313 -25.86 -7.08 -1.26
CA ASN A 313 -26.50 -8.31 -1.69
C ASN A 313 -25.68 -9.15 -2.68
N THR A 314 -24.56 -8.62 -3.21
CA THR A 314 -23.53 -9.38 -3.94
C THR A 314 -22.74 -10.33 -3.05
N THR A 315 -22.77 -10.14 -1.72
CA THR A 315 -22.07 -11.00 -0.76
C THR A 315 -22.74 -12.38 -0.68
N PRO A 316 -21.99 -13.51 -0.80
CA PRO A 316 -22.53 -14.85 -0.64
C PRO A 316 -23.22 -15.05 0.72
N LEU A 317 -24.34 -15.77 0.71
CA LEU A 317 -25.22 -15.90 1.87
C LEU A 317 -24.51 -16.45 3.11
N GLU A 318 -23.61 -17.41 2.92
CA GLU A 318 -22.86 -18.08 3.98
C GLU A 318 -21.89 -17.17 4.73
N TYR A 319 -21.51 -16.03 4.15
CA TYR A 319 -20.55 -15.08 4.76
C TYR A 319 -21.22 -13.86 5.38
N ARG A 320 -22.48 -13.53 5.01
CA ARG A 320 -23.16 -12.31 5.46
C ARG A 320 -23.21 -12.18 6.97
N GLN A 321 -23.57 -13.26 7.69
CA GLN A 321 -23.65 -13.22 9.15
C GLN A 321 -22.27 -13.08 9.81
N ILE A 322 -21.23 -13.73 9.28
CA ILE A 322 -19.85 -13.61 9.78
C ILE A 322 -19.38 -12.16 9.68
N ILE A 323 -19.70 -11.47 8.58
CA ILE A 323 -19.36 -10.05 8.37
C ILE A 323 -20.11 -9.16 9.37
N VAL A 324 -21.40 -9.40 9.57
CA VAL A 324 -22.20 -8.67 10.56
C VAL A 324 -21.61 -8.83 11.96
N ASP A 325 -21.33 -10.05 12.39
CA ASP A 325 -20.77 -10.35 13.71
C ASP A 325 -19.38 -9.72 13.90
N ALA A 326 -18.54 -9.75 12.85
CA ALA A 326 -17.22 -9.14 12.89
C ALA A 326 -17.30 -7.61 13.06
N GLY A 327 -18.16 -6.94 12.31
CA GLY A 327 -18.30 -5.49 12.39
C GLY A 327 -18.83 -5.01 13.75
N LEU A 328 -19.77 -5.75 14.34
CA LEU A 328 -20.33 -5.41 15.66
C LEU A 328 -19.30 -5.47 16.78
N LYS A 329 -18.20 -6.23 16.65
CA LYS A 329 -17.14 -6.32 17.66
C LYS A 329 -16.42 -4.99 17.91
N TRP A 330 -16.44 -4.06 16.96
CA TRP A 330 -15.90 -2.72 17.18
C TRP A 330 -16.64 -1.94 18.29
N ASN A 331 -17.89 -2.29 18.62
CA ASN A 331 -18.61 -1.62 19.71
C ASN A 331 -17.91 -1.74 21.05
N GLU A 332 -17.16 -2.83 21.32
CA GLU A 332 -16.36 -2.98 22.54
C GLU A 332 -15.30 -1.87 22.67
N ALA A 333 -14.68 -1.48 21.55
CA ALA A 333 -13.72 -0.38 21.52
C ALA A 333 -14.42 0.98 21.70
N PHE A 334 -15.59 1.19 21.10
CA PHE A 334 -16.36 2.41 21.26
C PHE A 334 -16.91 2.60 22.67
N GLU A 335 -17.18 1.53 23.41
CA GLU A 335 -17.58 1.62 24.83
C GLU A 335 -16.48 2.24 25.70
N LYS A 336 -15.19 2.02 25.36
CA LYS A 336 -14.06 2.72 26.03
C LYS A 336 -14.07 4.22 25.77
N ALA A 337 -14.60 4.66 24.63
CA ALA A 337 -14.80 6.07 24.30
C ALA A 337 -16.13 6.64 24.84
N GLY A 338 -16.94 5.83 25.52
CA GLY A 338 -18.22 6.22 26.10
C GLY A 338 -19.43 6.12 25.17
N PHE A 339 -19.34 5.33 24.09
CA PHE A 339 -20.44 5.09 23.15
C PHE A 339 -20.84 3.62 23.14
N LYS A 340 -22.14 3.32 23.31
CA LYS A 340 -22.71 2.00 23.02
C LYS A 340 -23.42 2.02 21.67
N ASN A 341 -23.44 0.90 20.98
CA ASN A 341 -24.07 0.76 19.65
C ASN A 341 -23.61 1.82 18.63
N ALA A 342 -22.33 2.21 18.71
CA ALA A 342 -21.74 3.19 17.79
C ALA A 342 -21.69 2.68 16.35
N VAL A 343 -21.40 1.39 16.19
CA VAL A 343 -21.38 0.69 14.90
C VAL A 343 -22.63 -0.18 14.78
N GLN A 344 -23.34 -0.03 13.68
CA GLN A 344 -24.48 -0.86 13.31
C GLN A 344 -24.20 -1.57 11.99
N MET A 345 -24.59 -2.85 11.94
CA MET A 345 -24.46 -3.68 10.75
C MET A 345 -25.84 -4.06 10.21
N LYS A 346 -26.05 -3.90 8.93
CA LYS A 346 -27.30 -4.24 8.24
C LYS A 346 -27.02 -5.04 6.99
N ILE A 347 -27.94 -5.87 6.56
CA ILE A 347 -27.87 -6.60 5.29
C ILE A 347 -28.75 -5.85 4.28
N MET A 348 -28.19 -5.54 3.12
CA MET A 348 -28.93 -4.89 2.04
C MET A 348 -30.01 -5.82 1.50
N PRO A 349 -31.29 -5.40 1.48
CA PRO A 349 -32.35 -6.15 0.82
C PRO A 349 -32.11 -6.28 -0.69
N ASP A 350 -32.59 -7.38 -1.29
CA ASP A 350 -32.46 -7.55 -2.74
C ASP A 350 -33.33 -6.55 -3.53
N ASP A 351 -34.36 -6.01 -2.90
CA ASP A 351 -35.30 -4.99 -3.42
C ASP A 351 -35.05 -3.60 -2.85
N ALA A 352 -33.83 -3.30 -2.40
CA ALA A 352 -33.47 -1.99 -1.87
C ALA A 352 -33.78 -0.88 -2.88
N ASP A 353 -34.44 0.17 -2.40
CA ASP A 353 -34.84 1.35 -3.18
C ASP A 353 -33.78 2.46 -3.22
N TRP A 354 -32.59 2.20 -2.70
CA TRP A 354 -31.45 3.10 -2.62
C TRP A 354 -30.24 2.55 -3.40
N ASP A 355 -29.32 3.42 -3.78
CA ASP A 355 -28.13 3.09 -4.57
C ASP A 355 -26.88 3.13 -3.67
N PRO A 356 -26.02 2.11 -3.69
CA PRO A 356 -24.74 2.09 -2.94
C PRO A 356 -23.78 3.25 -3.26
N ALA A 357 -23.98 3.95 -4.36
CA ALA A 357 -23.20 5.14 -4.68
C ALA A 357 -23.64 6.41 -3.96
N ASP A 358 -24.77 6.39 -3.25
CA ASP A 358 -25.17 7.47 -2.36
C ASP A 358 -24.31 7.45 -1.10
N ILE A 359 -23.52 8.51 -0.90
CA ILE A 359 -22.56 8.61 0.21
C ILE A 359 -23.17 8.45 1.62
N ARG A 360 -24.49 8.53 1.72
CA ARG A 360 -25.21 8.29 2.97
C ARG A 360 -25.24 6.81 3.41
N TYR A 361 -24.84 5.90 2.53
CA TYR A 361 -24.81 4.45 2.79
C TYR A 361 -23.39 3.95 2.69
N ASN A 362 -22.80 3.51 3.81
CA ASN A 362 -21.52 2.82 3.79
C ASN A 362 -21.76 1.35 3.44
N VAL A 363 -21.06 0.83 2.45
CA VAL A 363 -21.30 -0.54 1.96
C VAL A 363 -20.06 -1.44 2.13
N ILE A 364 -20.33 -2.71 2.41
CA ILE A 364 -19.32 -3.78 2.36
C ILE A 364 -19.74 -4.69 1.20
N ARG A 365 -18.94 -4.67 0.12
CA ARG A 365 -19.25 -5.41 -1.11
C ARG A 365 -18.26 -6.52 -1.36
N TRP A 366 -18.73 -7.52 -2.08
CA TRP A 366 -17.95 -8.67 -2.51
C TRP A 366 -17.73 -8.61 -4.01
N VAL A 367 -16.48 -8.82 -4.46
CA VAL A 367 -16.10 -8.77 -5.88
C VAL A 367 -15.23 -9.96 -6.24
N SER A 368 -15.16 -10.29 -7.54
CA SER A 368 -14.25 -11.30 -8.07
C SER A 368 -13.53 -10.73 -9.29
N SER A 369 -12.31 -10.26 -9.08
CA SER A 369 -11.49 -9.65 -10.12
C SER A 369 -10.67 -10.71 -10.87
N ALA A 370 -10.35 -10.44 -12.13
CA ALA A 370 -9.60 -11.37 -12.98
C ALA A 370 -8.16 -11.60 -12.50
N SER A 371 -7.53 -10.56 -11.95
CA SER A 371 -6.17 -10.59 -11.40
C SER A 371 -6.08 -9.58 -10.26
N PRO A 372 -6.67 -9.88 -9.09
CA PRO A 372 -6.78 -8.91 -8.01
C PRO A 372 -5.40 -8.56 -7.43
N THR A 373 -5.15 -7.28 -7.22
CA THR A 373 -3.92 -6.75 -6.62
C THR A 373 -4.01 -6.60 -5.11
N TYR A 374 -5.22 -6.77 -4.53
CA TYR A 374 -5.49 -6.70 -3.10
C TYR A 374 -6.46 -7.81 -2.67
N GLY A 375 -6.52 -8.09 -1.36
CA GLY A 375 -7.48 -9.05 -0.77
C GLY A 375 -8.77 -8.38 -0.30
N ALA A 376 -8.63 -7.22 0.30
CA ALA A 376 -9.71 -6.31 0.66
C ALA A 376 -9.18 -4.88 0.69
N ILE A 377 -10.06 -3.89 0.66
CA ILE A 377 -9.72 -2.47 0.77
C ILE A 377 -10.89 -1.69 1.38
N GLY A 378 -10.60 -0.86 2.38
CA GLY A 378 -11.58 -0.04 3.08
C GLY A 378 -11.29 1.47 2.99
N PRO A 379 -11.54 2.13 1.83
CA PRO A 379 -11.37 3.56 1.70
C PRO A 379 -12.44 4.35 2.45
N SER A 380 -12.05 5.51 2.98
CA SER A 380 -12.94 6.49 3.59
C SER A 380 -13.07 7.73 2.71
N PHE A 381 -14.27 8.32 2.69
CA PHE A 381 -14.52 9.65 2.15
C PHE A 381 -14.24 10.67 3.26
N VAL A 382 -13.22 11.48 3.09
CA VAL A 382 -12.74 12.39 4.14
C VAL A 382 -12.77 13.83 3.67
N ASN A 383 -13.17 14.74 4.56
CA ASN A 383 -13.00 16.17 4.36
C ASN A 383 -11.55 16.59 4.62
N PRO A 384 -10.75 16.96 3.60
CA PRO A 384 -9.33 17.27 3.77
C PRO A 384 -9.03 18.50 4.64
N LYS A 385 -10.01 19.31 4.95
CA LYS A 385 -9.85 20.50 5.80
C LYS A 385 -10.04 20.22 7.28
N THR A 386 -10.80 19.18 7.61
CA THR A 386 -11.20 18.90 9.01
C THR A 386 -10.83 17.52 9.49
N GLY A 387 -10.55 16.57 8.60
CA GLY A 387 -10.36 15.16 8.94
C GLY A 387 -11.68 14.41 9.21
N GLN A 388 -12.85 15.04 8.99
CA GLN A 388 -14.13 14.36 9.19
C GLN A 388 -14.32 13.28 8.13
N ILE A 389 -14.54 12.03 8.57
CA ILE A 389 -15.01 10.95 7.70
C ILE A 389 -16.49 11.16 7.46
N ILE A 390 -16.92 11.13 6.20
CA ILE A 390 -18.28 11.42 5.74
C ILE A 390 -18.94 10.24 5.05
N GLY A 391 -18.20 9.17 4.81
CA GLY A 391 -18.64 7.92 4.22
C GLY A 391 -17.49 6.94 4.11
N ALA A 392 -17.79 5.67 3.88
CA ALA A 392 -16.79 4.63 3.67
C ALA A 392 -17.37 3.45 2.89
N ASP A 393 -16.55 2.86 2.02
CA ASP A 393 -16.87 1.61 1.32
C ASP A 393 -15.77 0.59 1.55
N ILE A 394 -16.17 -0.67 1.74
CA ILE A 394 -15.23 -1.78 1.86
C ILE A 394 -15.48 -2.75 0.71
N THR A 395 -14.41 -3.14 0.03
CA THR A 395 -14.47 -4.13 -1.05
C THR A 395 -13.63 -5.33 -0.67
N ILE A 396 -14.21 -6.54 -0.77
CA ILE A 396 -13.57 -7.81 -0.44
C ILE A 396 -13.47 -8.66 -1.71
N GLU A 397 -12.28 -9.14 -2.02
CA GLU A 397 -12.06 -10.04 -3.14
C GLU A 397 -12.48 -11.47 -2.82
N TRP A 398 -13.12 -12.13 -3.78
CA TRP A 398 -13.63 -13.50 -3.66
C TRP A 398 -12.58 -14.48 -3.13
N PHE A 399 -11.36 -14.45 -3.65
CA PHE A 399 -10.32 -15.40 -3.24
C PHE A 399 -9.93 -15.25 -1.75
N SER A 400 -9.99 -14.04 -1.20
CA SER A 400 -9.69 -13.80 0.23
C SER A 400 -10.79 -14.35 1.12
N GLY A 401 -12.05 -14.17 0.70
CA GLY A 401 -13.20 -14.66 1.46
C GLY A 401 -13.48 -16.15 1.28
N SER A 402 -13.21 -16.72 0.12
CA SER A 402 -13.60 -18.09 -0.23
C SER A 402 -12.52 -19.15 0.02
N ALA A 403 -11.32 -18.78 0.43
CA ALA A 403 -10.16 -19.66 0.50
C ALA A 403 -9.77 -20.29 -0.85
N THR A 404 -10.21 -19.72 -1.97
CA THR A 404 -9.83 -20.16 -3.33
C THR A 404 -8.52 -19.49 -3.72
N PRO A 405 -7.41 -20.20 -3.82
CA PRO A 405 -6.11 -19.57 -4.08
C PRO A 405 -5.92 -19.24 -5.56
N ILE A 406 -5.41 -18.04 -5.85
CA ILE A 406 -4.84 -17.66 -7.15
C ILE A 406 -3.31 -17.72 -6.99
N PHE A 407 -2.67 -18.69 -7.64
CA PHE A 407 -1.33 -19.13 -7.27
C PHE A 407 -0.16 -18.58 -8.08
N ASP A 408 -0.41 -18.00 -9.25
CA ASP A 408 0.67 -17.67 -10.18
C ASP A 408 1.53 -16.47 -9.78
N GLU A 409 1.17 -15.75 -8.71
CA GLU A 409 1.77 -14.46 -8.38
C GLU A 409 2.58 -14.42 -7.08
N LEU A 410 2.58 -15.48 -6.26
CA LEU A 410 3.29 -15.49 -4.97
C LEU A 410 4.79 -15.15 -5.07
N PHE A 411 5.41 -15.36 -6.23
CA PHE A 411 6.81 -15.04 -6.50
C PHE A 411 7.03 -13.86 -7.46
N LYS A 412 5.98 -13.34 -8.07
CA LYS A 412 6.07 -12.17 -8.95
C LYS A 412 5.91 -10.84 -8.19
N GLY A 413 5.41 -10.88 -6.98
CA GLY A 413 4.95 -9.71 -6.22
C GLY A 413 6.04 -8.78 -5.69
N PHE A 414 7.32 -9.09 -5.80
CA PHE A 414 8.40 -8.16 -5.49
C PHE A 414 9.01 -7.52 -6.73
N SER A 415 8.27 -7.49 -7.84
CA SER A 415 8.71 -6.78 -9.02
C SER A 415 8.69 -5.27 -8.76
N ALA A 416 9.63 -4.61 -9.38
CA ALA A 416 9.96 -3.19 -9.35
C ALA A 416 8.83 -2.20 -9.76
N THR A 417 7.58 -2.51 -9.52
CA THR A 417 6.45 -1.57 -9.59
C THR A 417 6.34 -0.75 -8.31
N GLY A 418 7.48 -0.47 -7.67
CA GLY A 418 7.52 0.51 -6.60
C GLY A 418 6.77 1.76 -7.05
N ASN A 419 5.75 2.11 -6.32
CA ASN A 419 4.96 3.34 -6.32
C ASN A 419 4.90 4.05 -7.67
N LEU A 420 3.94 3.66 -8.52
CA LEU A 420 3.63 4.42 -9.72
C LEU A 420 3.18 5.83 -9.31
N GLN A 421 3.94 6.83 -9.75
CA GLN A 421 3.58 8.23 -9.49
C GLN A 421 2.62 8.72 -10.57
N TYR A 422 1.63 9.51 -10.16
CA TYR A 422 0.68 10.15 -11.05
C TYR A 422 0.82 11.67 -11.00
N PRO A 423 0.68 12.39 -12.13
CA PRO A 423 0.82 13.83 -12.15
C PRO A 423 -0.17 14.52 -11.19
N GLY A 424 0.33 15.34 -10.27
CA GLY A 424 -0.50 16.14 -9.38
C GLY A 424 -1.24 15.40 -8.25
N MET A 425 -1.02 14.09 -8.09
CA MET A 425 -1.46 13.35 -6.90
C MET A 425 -0.61 13.68 -5.69
N ASP A 426 -1.24 13.71 -4.53
CA ASP A 426 -0.54 13.87 -3.28
C ASP A 426 0.15 12.56 -2.90
N PRO A 427 1.48 12.50 -2.72
CA PRO A 427 2.17 11.29 -2.28
C PRO A 427 1.69 10.76 -0.92
N GLN A 428 1.01 11.58 -0.12
CA GLN A 428 0.48 11.20 1.18
C GLN A 428 -0.84 10.41 1.11
N HIS A 429 -1.44 10.30 -0.07
CA HIS A 429 -2.66 9.51 -0.31
C HIS A 429 -2.37 8.09 -0.80
N GLU A 430 -1.20 7.56 -0.49
CA GLU A 430 -0.86 6.16 -0.75
C GLU A 430 -1.61 5.22 0.20
N ALA A 431 -2.92 5.18 0.11
CA ALA A 431 -3.75 4.11 0.66
C ALA A 431 -3.69 2.84 -0.21
N ASN A 432 -2.56 2.59 -0.83
CA ASN A 432 -2.32 1.34 -1.53
C ASN A 432 -1.88 0.30 -0.50
N CYS A 433 -2.85 -0.42 0.06
CA CYS A 433 -2.59 -1.57 0.91
C CYS A 433 -1.88 -2.67 0.10
N SER A 434 -0.58 -2.51 -0.10
CA SER A 434 0.29 -3.53 -0.74
C SER A 434 0.38 -4.81 0.10
N LEU A 435 -0.09 -4.77 1.33
CA LEU A 435 0.03 -5.81 2.35
C LEU A 435 -1.06 -6.87 2.29
N ALA A 436 -2.15 -6.63 1.58
CA ALA A 436 -3.21 -7.62 1.41
C ALA A 436 -2.73 -8.94 0.75
N ASN A 437 -1.65 -8.89 -0.02
CA ASN A 437 -0.99 -10.08 -0.55
C ASN A 437 -0.31 -10.91 0.55
N GLU A 438 0.14 -10.28 1.62
CA GLU A 438 0.75 -10.97 2.77
C GLU A 438 -0.29 -11.83 3.52
N LEU A 439 -1.48 -11.29 3.76
CA LEU A 439 -2.58 -12.03 4.41
C LEU A 439 -2.98 -13.26 3.61
N LYS A 440 -3.03 -13.16 2.28
CA LYS A 440 -3.27 -14.30 1.40
C LYS A 440 -2.20 -15.38 1.56
N GLY A 441 -0.92 -14.99 1.61
CA GLY A 441 0.19 -15.90 1.85
C GLY A 441 0.05 -16.66 3.16
N GLN A 442 -0.41 -15.99 4.23
CA GLN A 442 -0.62 -16.59 5.54
C GLN A 442 -1.82 -17.57 5.54
N LEU A 443 -2.94 -17.22 4.90
CA LEU A 443 -4.08 -18.12 4.75
C LEU A 443 -3.68 -19.40 4.02
N LEU A 444 -2.96 -19.28 2.90
CA LEU A 444 -2.48 -20.42 2.11
C LEU A 444 -1.51 -21.29 2.90
N THR A 445 -0.66 -20.67 3.72
CA THR A 445 0.23 -21.40 4.64
C THR A 445 -0.58 -22.23 5.63
N GLY A 446 -1.58 -21.61 6.28
CA GLY A 446 -2.48 -22.31 7.18
C GLY A 446 -3.16 -23.50 6.53
N MET A 447 -3.76 -23.31 5.35
CA MET A 447 -4.38 -24.39 4.57
C MET A 447 -3.38 -25.52 4.24
N THR A 448 -2.14 -25.16 3.85
CA THR A 448 -1.12 -26.16 3.48
C THR A 448 -0.67 -26.97 4.69
N VAL A 449 -0.45 -26.30 5.83
CA VAL A 449 0.00 -26.97 7.06
C VAL A 449 -1.12 -27.84 7.63
N LEU A 450 -2.36 -27.32 7.71
CA LEU A 450 -3.50 -28.07 8.24
C LEU A 450 -3.80 -29.29 7.39
N ASP A 451 -3.84 -29.15 6.07
CA ASP A 451 -4.06 -30.27 5.16
C ASP A 451 -2.96 -31.35 5.28
N ALA A 452 -1.68 -30.95 5.29
CA ALA A 452 -0.56 -31.88 5.46
C ALA A 452 -0.51 -32.54 6.86
N SER A 453 -1.10 -31.88 7.87
CA SER A 453 -1.20 -32.40 9.24
C SER A 453 -2.43 -33.27 9.46
N GLY A 454 -3.26 -33.49 8.44
CA GLY A 454 -4.50 -34.27 8.55
C GLY A 454 -5.54 -33.59 9.44
N ALA A 455 -5.64 -32.26 9.37
CA ALA A 455 -6.68 -31.52 10.08
C ALA A 455 -8.07 -31.88 9.56
N SER A 456 -9.06 -31.84 10.45
CA SER A 456 -10.47 -32.06 10.09
C SER A 456 -11.01 -30.89 9.26
N ALA A 457 -12.06 -31.15 8.50
CA ALA A 457 -12.78 -30.09 7.77
C ALA A 457 -13.30 -28.99 8.70
N MET A 458 -13.58 -29.32 9.96
CA MET A 458 -14.04 -28.36 10.97
C MET A 458 -12.91 -27.43 11.41
N GLU A 459 -11.70 -27.94 11.63
CA GLU A 459 -10.51 -27.12 11.94
C GLU A 459 -10.20 -26.13 10.80
N VAL A 460 -10.25 -26.59 9.55
CA VAL A 460 -10.02 -25.72 8.37
C VAL A 460 -11.12 -24.66 8.26
N LYS A 461 -12.38 -25.03 8.52
CA LYS A 461 -13.50 -24.06 8.50
C LYS A 461 -13.38 -23.03 9.60
N GLU A 462 -12.95 -23.42 10.80
CA GLU A 462 -12.73 -22.48 11.92
C GLU A 462 -11.58 -21.52 11.63
N MET A 463 -10.46 -22.01 11.13
CA MET A 463 -9.34 -21.17 10.70
C MET A 463 -9.80 -20.12 9.65
N HIS A 464 -10.57 -20.56 8.64
CA HIS A 464 -11.09 -19.68 7.61
C HIS A 464 -12.08 -18.64 8.16
N LYS A 465 -12.95 -19.05 9.10
CA LYS A 465 -13.86 -18.13 9.79
C LYS A 465 -13.10 -17.07 10.58
N GLN A 466 -12.09 -17.46 11.37
CA GLN A 466 -11.27 -16.51 12.13
C GLN A 466 -10.53 -15.55 11.20
N PHE A 467 -9.96 -16.05 10.09
CA PHE A 467 -9.36 -15.20 9.06
C PHE A 467 -10.34 -14.15 8.51
N LEU A 468 -11.56 -14.56 8.17
CA LEU A 468 -12.57 -13.64 7.62
C LEU A 468 -13.00 -12.59 8.67
N VAL A 469 -13.20 -13.00 9.93
CA VAL A 469 -13.49 -12.04 11.02
C VAL A 469 -12.37 -11.02 11.17
N TYR A 470 -11.12 -11.50 11.20
CA TYR A 470 -9.94 -10.64 11.28
C TYR A 470 -9.87 -9.66 10.11
N LEU A 471 -10.02 -10.14 8.87
CA LEU A 471 -9.98 -9.32 7.65
C LEU A 471 -11.05 -8.20 7.69
N ILE A 472 -12.29 -8.54 8.03
CA ILE A 472 -13.39 -7.55 8.13
C ILE A 472 -13.09 -6.51 9.20
N MET A 473 -12.64 -6.93 10.38
CA MET A 473 -12.30 -5.98 11.44
C MET A 473 -11.15 -5.06 11.04
N HIS A 474 -10.14 -5.57 10.33
CA HIS A 474 -9.02 -4.80 9.81
C HIS A 474 -9.50 -3.70 8.85
N GLU A 475 -10.25 -4.07 7.80
CA GLU A 475 -10.75 -3.10 6.81
C GLU A 475 -11.69 -2.07 7.44
N MET A 476 -12.55 -2.50 8.38
CA MET A 476 -13.36 -1.56 9.14
C MET A 476 -12.52 -0.61 9.99
N GLY A 477 -11.42 -1.08 10.57
CA GLY A 477 -10.48 -0.22 11.31
C GLY A 477 -9.97 0.94 10.48
N HIS A 478 -9.64 0.71 9.20
CA HIS A 478 -9.29 1.78 8.27
C HIS A 478 -10.42 2.78 8.09
N THR A 479 -11.65 2.31 7.96
CA THR A 479 -12.82 3.20 7.81
C THR A 479 -13.21 3.91 9.10
N LEU A 480 -12.64 3.50 10.24
CA LEU A 480 -12.72 4.22 11.52
C LEU A 480 -11.56 5.22 11.73
N GLY A 481 -10.69 5.36 10.73
CA GLY A 481 -9.56 6.29 10.71
C GLY A 481 -8.22 5.69 11.11
N LEU A 482 -8.15 4.43 11.54
CA LEU A 482 -6.92 3.80 12.00
C LEU A 482 -6.01 3.45 10.80
N ASN A 483 -4.72 3.75 10.91
CA ASN A 483 -3.71 3.21 10.00
C ASN A 483 -3.09 1.92 10.56
N HIS A 484 -2.19 1.28 9.82
CA HIS A 484 -1.58 0.04 10.25
C HIS A 484 -0.79 0.18 11.56
N ASN A 485 -0.74 -0.90 12.34
CA ASN A 485 0.14 -1.04 13.48
C ASN A 485 0.92 -2.36 13.42
N MET A 486 2.01 -2.39 12.66
CA MET A 486 2.85 -3.57 12.42
C MET A 486 3.79 -3.91 13.58
N LYS A 487 3.50 -3.41 14.77
CA LYS A 487 4.22 -3.72 16.01
C LYS A 487 3.35 -4.45 17.02
N ALA A 488 2.08 -4.62 16.73
CA ALA A 488 1.10 -5.18 17.63
C ALA A 488 1.18 -6.70 17.77
N SER A 489 1.77 -7.40 16.81
CA SER A 489 2.10 -8.84 16.86
C SER A 489 3.02 -9.22 18.02
N GLN A 490 3.77 -8.25 18.56
CA GLN A 490 4.71 -8.45 19.67
C GLN A 490 4.06 -8.55 21.07
N MET A 491 2.72 -8.46 21.17
CA MET A 491 2.00 -8.34 22.45
C MET A 491 2.16 -9.55 23.36
N LEU A 492 2.01 -10.76 22.82
CA LEU A 492 2.03 -12.00 23.60
C LEU A 492 3.36 -12.75 23.46
N SER A 493 3.77 -13.41 24.53
CA SER A 493 4.91 -14.32 24.52
C SER A 493 4.59 -15.65 23.80
N PRO A 494 5.60 -16.44 23.37
CA PRO A 494 5.40 -17.78 22.83
C PRO A 494 4.63 -18.73 23.75
N ALA A 495 4.68 -18.52 25.06
CA ALA A 495 3.95 -19.31 26.04
C ALA A 495 2.46 -18.93 26.12
N GLU A 496 2.12 -17.68 25.83
CA GLU A 496 0.76 -17.14 25.97
C GLU A 496 -0.06 -17.26 24.67
N ILE A 497 0.60 -17.26 23.53
CA ILE A 497 -0.05 -17.12 22.21
C ILE A 497 -1.07 -18.24 21.90
N ASN A 498 -0.90 -19.42 22.47
CA ASN A 498 -1.80 -20.55 22.33
C ASN A 498 -2.69 -20.79 23.55
N ASN A 499 -2.72 -19.87 24.52
CA ASN A 499 -3.62 -19.93 25.66
C ASN A 499 -4.92 -19.19 25.36
N THR A 500 -5.99 -19.93 25.06
CA THR A 500 -7.30 -19.37 24.70
C THR A 500 -7.97 -18.59 25.84
N GLU A 501 -7.64 -18.84 27.11
CA GLU A 501 -8.13 -18.02 28.21
C GLU A 501 -7.54 -16.59 28.16
N ILE A 502 -6.34 -16.44 27.61
CA ILE A 502 -5.69 -15.14 27.39
C ILE A 502 -6.21 -14.52 26.10
N THR A 503 -6.15 -15.25 24.97
CA THR A 503 -6.47 -14.70 23.65
C THR A 503 -7.93 -14.32 23.50
N HIS A 504 -8.86 -15.04 24.13
CA HIS A 504 -10.28 -14.67 24.15
C HIS A 504 -10.59 -13.47 25.05
N LYS A 505 -9.66 -13.07 25.94
CA LYS A 505 -9.86 -11.94 26.84
C LYS A 505 -9.26 -10.63 26.31
N ILE A 506 -8.08 -10.72 25.66
CA ILE A 506 -7.34 -9.52 25.25
C ILE A 506 -6.95 -9.51 23.76
N GLY A 507 -7.36 -10.51 22.99
CA GLY A 507 -6.94 -10.70 21.60
C GLY A 507 -5.65 -11.50 21.45
N LEU A 508 -5.41 -12.02 20.27
CA LEU A 508 -4.19 -12.74 19.89
C LEU A 508 -3.02 -11.76 19.69
N ILE A 509 -3.32 -10.55 19.25
CA ILE A 509 -2.37 -9.45 18.95
C ILE A 509 -2.92 -8.14 19.53
N GLY A 510 -2.06 -7.14 19.66
CA GLY A 510 -2.42 -5.85 20.24
C GLY A 510 -3.38 -5.02 19.39
N SER A 511 -3.41 -5.24 18.10
CA SER A 511 -4.26 -4.50 17.16
C SER A 511 -4.64 -5.36 15.95
N VAL A 512 -5.90 -5.27 15.51
CA VAL A 512 -6.33 -5.85 14.24
C VAL A 512 -5.71 -5.15 13.03
N MET A 513 -5.07 -3.99 13.23
CA MET A 513 -4.40 -3.24 12.18
C MET A 513 -2.98 -3.73 11.87
N ASP A 514 -2.54 -4.84 12.45
CA ASP A 514 -1.28 -5.53 12.13
C ASP A 514 -1.46 -6.51 10.97
N TYR A 515 -0.37 -7.03 10.42
CA TYR A 515 -0.30 -8.12 9.44
C TYR A 515 0.51 -9.30 10.00
N PRO A 516 -0.01 -9.97 11.03
CA PRO A 516 0.69 -11.05 11.70
C PRO A 516 0.78 -12.30 10.83
N ALA A 517 1.71 -13.17 11.15
CA ALA A 517 1.65 -14.55 10.69
C ALA A 517 0.40 -15.25 11.23
N ILE A 518 -0.10 -16.23 10.47
CA ILE A 518 -1.09 -17.16 11.03
C ILE A 518 -0.47 -17.91 12.23
N ASN A 519 -1.17 -17.97 13.35
CA ASN A 519 -0.72 -18.73 14.50
C ASN A 519 -0.90 -20.24 14.27
N ILE A 520 0.21 -20.93 14.08
CA ILE A 520 0.24 -22.39 14.00
C ILE A 520 1.22 -22.91 15.04
N ALA A 521 0.71 -23.68 15.99
CA ALA A 521 1.54 -24.29 17.02
C ALA A 521 2.42 -25.41 16.44
N LEU A 522 3.69 -25.48 16.85
CA LEU A 522 4.59 -26.58 16.48
C LEU A 522 4.06 -27.93 16.98
N ASP A 523 3.49 -27.95 18.17
CA ASP A 523 2.77 -29.07 18.74
C ASP A 523 1.26 -28.86 18.53
N LYS A 524 0.66 -29.62 17.61
CA LYS A 524 -0.76 -29.51 17.26
C LYS A 524 -1.69 -29.63 18.46
N SER A 525 -1.32 -30.38 19.49
CA SER A 525 -2.14 -30.57 20.68
C SER A 525 -2.29 -29.28 21.52
N LYS A 526 -1.45 -28.27 21.25
CA LYS A 526 -1.44 -26.94 21.90
C LYS A 526 -2.01 -25.84 21.02
N GLN A 527 -2.60 -26.18 19.87
CA GLN A 527 -3.12 -25.17 18.96
C GLN A 527 -4.22 -24.33 19.63
N GLY A 528 -4.00 -23.02 19.70
CA GLY A 528 -4.98 -22.01 20.07
C GLY A 528 -5.66 -21.40 18.84
N ASP A 529 -6.06 -20.12 18.95
CA ASP A 529 -6.66 -19.37 17.82
C ASP A 529 -5.66 -19.22 16.68
N TYR A 530 -6.16 -19.29 15.45
CA TYR A 530 -5.35 -19.08 14.23
C TYR A 530 -5.15 -17.59 13.92
N TYR A 531 -6.20 -16.80 14.13
CA TYR A 531 -6.22 -15.35 13.94
C TYR A 531 -6.95 -14.67 15.09
N THR A 532 -6.65 -13.39 15.31
CA THR A 532 -7.43 -12.60 16.28
C THR A 532 -8.85 -12.42 15.78
N THR A 533 -9.81 -12.46 16.70
CA THR A 533 -11.23 -12.32 16.39
C THR A 533 -11.90 -11.20 17.19
N MET A 534 -11.10 -10.29 17.75
CA MET A 534 -11.58 -9.15 18.54
C MET A 534 -10.60 -7.98 18.41
N ALA A 535 -11.06 -6.76 18.70
CA ALA A 535 -10.20 -5.60 18.85
C ALA A 535 -9.20 -5.79 19.99
N GLY A 536 -7.94 -5.52 19.73
CA GLY A 536 -6.89 -5.64 20.74
C GLY A 536 -6.83 -4.44 21.69
N PRO A 537 -5.99 -4.49 22.72
CA PRO A 537 -5.82 -3.39 23.68
C PRO A 537 -5.42 -2.07 23.00
N TYR A 538 -4.61 -2.14 21.96
CA TYR A 538 -4.22 -0.97 21.19
C TYR A 538 -5.41 -0.35 20.45
N ASP A 539 -6.24 -1.17 19.79
CA ASP A 539 -7.42 -0.70 19.07
C ASP A 539 -8.39 0.02 20.00
N MET A 540 -8.63 -0.56 21.18
CA MET A 540 -9.49 0.03 22.21
C MET A 540 -8.95 1.39 22.65
N TRP A 541 -7.64 1.50 22.89
CA TRP A 541 -6.98 2.73 23.29
C TRP A 541 -6.96 3.78 22.15
N ALA A 542 -6.73 3.35 20.92
CA ALA A 542 -6.76 4.23 19.76
C ALA A 542 -8.18 4.81 19.53
N ILE A 543 -9.23 3.98 19.62
CA ILE A 543 -10.62 4.45 19.54
C ILE A 543 -10.94 5.40 20.71
N GLU A 544 -10.46 5.13 21.91
CA GLU A 544 -10.59 6.05 23.06
C GLU A 544 -9.95 7.42 22.74
N TYR A 545 -8.75 7.44 22.18
CA TYR A 545 -8.09 8.67 21.75
C TYR A 545 -8.90 9.42 20.68
N GLY A 546 -9.34 8.73 19.64
CA GLY A 546 -10.04 9.31 18.51
C GLY A 546 -11.45 9.83 18.85
N TYR A 547 -12.17 9.13 19.72
CA TYR A 547 -13.62 9.30 19.83
C TYR A 547 -14.15 9.73 21.19
N THR A 548 -13.36 9.70 22.28
CA THR A 548 -13.84 10.24 23.58
C THR A 548 -14.27 11.69 23.41
N PRO A 549 -15.54 12.04 23.74
CA PRO A 549 -16.00 13.40 23.66
C PRO A 549 -15.45 14.24 24.81
N PHE A 550 -14.98 15.44 24.50
CA PHE A 550 -14.50 16.44 25.45
C PHE A 550 -15.16 17.79 25.18
N SER A 551 -15.34 18.60 26.21
CA SER A 551 -15.56 20.03 26.06
C SER A 551 -14.29 20.71 25.49
N GLU A 552 -14.43 21.87 24.87
CA GLU A 552 -13.30 22.55 24.22
C GLU A 552 -12.14 22.84 25.19
N GLY A 553 -12.45 23.18 26.44
CA GLY A 553 -11.43 23.49 27.46
C GLY A 553 -10.78 22.26 28.10
N GLU A 554 -11.38 21.07 27.97
CA GLU A 554 -10.92 19.83 28.61
C GLU A 554 -10.21 18.88 27.64
N GLU A 555 -10.33 19.10 26.33
CA GLU A 555 -9.85 18.17 25.31
C GLU A 555 -8.33 17.95 25.42
N ALA A 556 -7.54 19.00 25.57
CA ALA A 556 -6.09 18.89 25.64
C ALA A 556 -5.62 18.04 26.83
N ASP A 557 -6.17 18.26 28.02
CA ASP A 557 -5.81 17.51 29.23
C ASP A 557 -6.35 16.07 29.16
N GLY A 558 -7.54 15.88 28.61
CA GLY A 558 -8.15 14.57 28.41
C GLY A 558 -7.32 13.70 27.46
N LEU A 559 -6.92 14.24 26.31
CA LEU A 559 -6.07 13.56 25.35
C LEU A 559 -4.68 13.27 25.93
N LYS A 560 -4.08 14.23 26.67
CA LYS A 560 -2.81 14.02 27.36
C LYS A 560 -2.89 12.84 28.33
N LYS A 561 -3.98 12.69 29.05
CA LYS A 561 -4.20 11.55 29.95
C LYS A 561 -4.32 10.23 29.20
N ILE A 562 -5.03 10.19 28.06
CA ILE A 562 -5.15 8.99 27.22
C ILE A 562 -3.78 8.61 26.66
N ILE A 563 -3.08 9.55 26.02
CA ILE A 563 -1.83 9.28 25.33
C ILE A 563 -0.66 8.98 26.28
N SER A 564 -0.75 9.39 27.55
CA SER A 564 0.29 9.08 28.55
C SER A 564 0.52 7.58 28.76
N ARG A 565 -0.44 6.74 28.37
CA ARG A 565 -0.35 5.27 28.43
C ARG A 565 0.43 4.64 27.27
N SER A 566 0.85 5.40 26.27
CA SER A 566 1.55 4.88 25.07
C SER A 566 2.84 4.11 25.37
N THR A 567 3.38 4.20 26.58
CA THR A 567 4.55 3.42 27.03
C THR A 567 4.18 2.04 27.57
N ASP A 568 2.91 1.68 27.66
CA ASP A 568 2.49 0.31 27.95
C ASP A 568 2.91 -0.61 26.77
N PRO A 569 3.61 -1.72 27.01
CA PRO A 569 4.02 -2.66 25.97
C PRO A 569 2.88 -3.20 25.08
N LYS A 570 1.63 -3.21 25.59
CA LYS A 570 0.45 -3.64 24.84
C LYS A 570 -0.09 -2.57 23.89
N LEU A 571 0.39 -1.33 24.02
CA LEU A 571 -0.05 -0.16 23.26
C LEU A 571 1.05 0.34 22.31
N THR A 572 2.05 -0.47 22.03
CA THR A 572 3.14 -0.10 21.13
C THR A 572 2.65 0.14 19.71
N PHE A 573 3.28 1.11 19.03
CA PHE A 573 2.88 1.53 17.70
C PHE A 573 4.07 1.63 16.74
N GLY A 574 3.85 1.16 15.53
CA GLY A 574 4.73 1.32 14.37
C GLY A 574 3.96 1.05 13.08
N ASN A 575 3.94 2.01 12.17
CA ASN A 575 3.15 1.92 10.94
C ASN A 575 4.00 1.72 9.67
N ASP A 576 3.38 1.86 8.49
CA ASP A 576 4.04 1.73 7.18
C ASP A 576 5.24 2.67 7.00
N GLY A 577 5.23 3.84 7.65
CA GLY A 577 6.36 4.77 7.66
C GLY A 577 7.58 4.21 8.41
N ASP A 578 7.38 3.28 9.34
CA ASP A 578 8.42 2.57 10.09
C ASP A 578 8.78 1.24 9.44
N ASP A 579 7.78 0.57 8.82
CA ASP A 579 7.98 -0.66 8.07
C ASP A 579 8.55 -0.38 6.70
N MET A 580 9.83 -0.20 6.65
CA MET A 580 10.58 -0.01 5.41
C MET A 580 11.21 -1.34 4.97
N ARG A 581 10.38 -2.37 4.65
CA ARG A 581 10.82 -3.75 4.32
C ARG A 581 11.86 -3.87 3.22
N ALA A 582 12.06 -2.85 2.42
CA ALA A 582 13.13 -2.83 1.43
C ALA A 582 14.51 -3.00 2.10
N PRO A 583 15.45 -3.71 1.47
CA PRO A 583 16.80 -3.89 1.99
C PRO A 583 17.41 -2.57 2.44
N GLY A 584 18.02 -2.56 3.62
CA GLY A 584 18.68 -1.39 4.21
C GLY A 584 17.78 -0.36 4.86
N LYS A 585 16.48 -0.34 4.57
CA LYS A 585 15.56 0.66 5.13
C LYS A 585 15.04 0.28 6.52
N ALA A 586 14.64 -0.97 6.73
CA ALA A 586 14.11 -1.43 8.02
C ALA A 586 15.05 -1.10 9.18
N MET A 587 14.52 -0.44 10.20
CA MET A 587 15.29 0.02 11.35
C MET A 587 14.89 -0.69 12.63
N ASP A 588 13.59 -0.67 13.00
CA ASP A 588 13.06 -1.38 14.16
C ASP A 588 12.61 -2.78 13.74
N PRO A 589 13.27 -3.86 14.21
CA PRO A 589 12.90 -5.23 13.86
C PRO A 589 11.55 -5.67 14.40
N ARG A 590 10.97 -4.90 15.33
CA ARG A 590 9.63 -5.15 15.89
C ARG A 590 8.50 -4.65 14.98
N VAL A 591 8.80 -3.77 14.02
CA VAL A 591 7.85 -3.29 13.01
C VAL A 591 8.02 -4.15 11.78
N ASN A 592 7.23 -5.18 11.66
CA ASN A 592 7.39 -6.19 10.62
C ASN A 592 6.03 -6.78 10.23
N VAL A 593 6.03 -7.69 9.28
CA VAL A 593 4.87 -8.47 8.85
C VAL A 593 5.22 -9.95 8.83
N ASN A 594 4.22 -10.81 8.91
CA ASN A 594 4.37 -12.27 8.82
C ASN A 594 5.16 -12.89 10.00
N GLU A 595 5.39 -12.16 11.09
CA GLU A 595 5.92 -12.71 12.34
C GLU A 595 4.86 -12.64 13.45
N LEU A 596 5.14 -13.22 14.58
CA LEU A 596 4.25 -13.27 15.73
C LEU A 596 5.05 -13.45 17.01
N THR A 597 4.48 -13.05 18.13
CA THR A 597 5.01 -13.09 19.49
C THR A 597 6.12 -12.09 19.81
N SER A 598 6.31 -11.81 21.09
CA SER A 598 7.40 -10.96 21.59
C SER A 598 8.81 -11.55 21.36
N ASP A 599 8.91 -12.80 20.92
CA ASP A 599 10.12 -13.46 20.46
C ASP A 599 9.98 -13.91 19.01
N ALA A 600 10.05 -12.97 18.07
CA ALA A 600 9.93 -13.26 16.65
C ALA A 600 11.06 -14.17 16.12
N ILE A 601 12.24 -14.16 16.75
CA ILE A 601 13.34 -15.08 16.38
C ILE A 601 12.98 -16.52 16.73
N GLY A 602 12.48 -16.76 17.95
CA GLY A 602 12.01 -18.09 18.37
C GLY A 602 10.80 -18.56 17.57
N TYR A 603 9.88 -17.64 17.27
CA TYR A 603 8.76 -17.92 16.36
C TYR A 603 9.23 -18.36 14.97
N ALA A 604 10.24 -17.70 14.41
CA ALA A 604 10.83 -18.09 13.13
C ALA A 604 11.47 -19.49 13.19
N GLU A 605 12.16 -19.84 14.27
CA GLU A 605 12.72 -21.18 14.46
C GLU A 605 11.63 -22.27 14.42
N ASP A 606 10.51 -22.05 15.11
CA ASP A 606 9.39 -23.00 15.09
C ASP A 606 8.74 -23.07 13.71
N ARG A 607 8.63 -21.95 13.02
CA ARG A 607 8.11 -21.90 11.66
C ARG A 607 9.00 -22.66 10.67
N PHE A 608 10.34 -22.56 10.77
CA PHE A 608 11.28 -23.37 9.97
C PHE A 608 11.09 -24.87 10.23
N LYS A 609 10.87 -25.28 11.47
CA LYS A 609 10.60 -26.67 11.82
C LYS A 609 9.29 -27.17 11.22
N ILE A 610 8.21 -26.38 11.31
CA ILE A 610 6.90 -26.67 10.70
C ILE A 610 7.03 -26.82 9.19
N VAL A 611 7.69 -25.86 8.52
CA VAL A 611 7.91 -25.91 7.07
C VAL A 611 8.66 -27.20 6.68
N ASN A 612 9.72 -27.57 7.38
CA ASN A 612 10.46 -28.80 7.10
C ASN A 612 9.61 -30.07 7.31
N GLN A 613 8.79 -30.12 8.36
CA GLN A 613 7.88 -31.22 8.63
C GLN A 613 6.81 -31.37 7.53
N VAL A 614 6.25 -30.25 7.05
CA VAL A 614 5.24 -30.26 5.97
C VAL A 614 5.90 -30.60 4.63
N MET A 615 7.07 -30.01 4.35
CA MET A 615 7.84 -30.28 3.14
C MET A 615 8.10 -31.78 2.92
N SER A 616 8.44 -32.49 4.00
CA SER A 616 8.66 -33.95 3.95
C SER A 616 7.41 -34.78 3.59
N LYS A 617 6.21 -34.19 3.66
CA LYS A 617 4.93 -34.87 3.38
C LYS A 617 4.31 -34.44 2.04
N LEU A 618 4.85 -33.42 1.36
CA LEU A 618 4.22 -32.84 0.18
C LEU A 618 4.01 -33.85 -0.95
N VAL A 619 5.03 -34.64 -1.30
CA VAL A 619 4.92 -35.62 -2.38
C VAL A 619 3.84 -36.65 -2.09
N GLN A 620 3.83 -37.22 -0.88
CA GLN A 620 2.82 -38.20 -0.49
C GLN A 620 1.40 -37.61 -0.53
N LYS A 621 1.25 -36.35 -0.13
CA LYS A 621 -0.07 -35.73 0.04
C LYS A 621 -0.67 -35.22 -1.28
N TYR A 622 0.17 -34.66 -2.15
CA TYR A 622 -0.28 -33.94 -3.35
C TYR A 622 0.04 -34.62 -4.69
N THR A 623 0.45 -35.90 -4.65
CA THR A 623 0.48 -36.77 -5.83
C THR A 623 -0.77 -37.63 -5.85
N LYS A 624 -1.76 -37.25 -6.67
CA LYS A 624 -3.06 -37.93 -6.76
C LYS A 624 -3.28 -38.41 -8.19
N GLU A 625 -3.86 -39.60 -8.33
CA GLU A 625 -4.24 -40.16 -9.65
C GLU A 625 -5.16 -39.19 -10.39
N GLY A 626 -4.93 -38.97 -11.68
CA GLY A 626 -5.69 -38.06 -12.53
C GLY A 626 -5.44 -36.57 -12.35
N GLN A 627 -4.50 -36.19 -11.49
CA GLN A 627 -4.12 -34.78 -11.28
C GLN A 627 -2.67 -34.50 -11.70
N SER A 628 -2.42 -33.28 -12.22
CA SER A 628 -1.06 -32.82 -12.47
C SER A 628 -0.35 -32.43 -11.17
N TYR A 629 0.97 -32.23 -11.23
CA TYR A 629 1.76 -31.76 -10.08
C TYR A 629 1.59 -30.25 -9.77
N ALA A 630 0.68 -29.55 -10.42
CA ALA A 630 0.48 -28.11 -10.24
C ALA A 630 0.17 -27.74 -8.78
N GLU A 631 -0.69 -28.50 -8.09
CA GLU A 631 -1.00 -28.25 -6.68
C GLU A 631 0.23 -28.46 -5.81
N LEU A 632 0.99 -29.55 -6.01
CA LEU A 632 2.23 -29.80 -5.26
C LEU A 632 3.21 -28.66 -5.43
N ARG A 633 3.46 -28.22 -6.67
CA ARG A 633 4.36 -27.11 -6.98
C ARG A 633 3.92 -25.84 -6.27
N THR A 634 2.63 -25.56 -6.26
CA THR A 634 2.07 -24.41 -5.57
C THR A 634 2.30 -24.47 -4.06
N ARG A 635 2.01 -25.62 -3.42
CA ARG A 635 2.22 -25.79 -1.98
C ARG A 635 3.71 -25.67 -1.61
N TYR A 636 4.60 -26.19 -2.46
CA TYR A 636 6.03 -25.96 -2.32
C TYR A 636 6.37 -24.46 -2.32
N GLY A 637 5.84 -23.71 -3.28
CA GLY A 637 6.04 -22.26 -3.36
C GLY A 637 5.56 -21.52 -2.12
N VAL A 638 4.38 -21.86 -1.57
CA VAL A 638 3.87 -21.29 -0.32
C VAL A 638 4.84 -21.51 0.85
N LEU A 639 5.36 -22.72 1.00
CA LEU A 639 6.30 -23.05 2.08
C LEU A 639 7.65 -22.34 1.90
N LEU A 640 8.12 -22.19 0.65
CA LEU A 640 9.33 -21.43 0.36
C LEU A 640 9.15 -19.93 0.68
N GLY A 641 7.96 -19.38 0.39
CA GLY A 641 7.58 -18.01 0.77
C GLY A 641 7.56 -17.81 2.29
N GLN A 642 7.10 -18.80 3.06
CA GLN A 642 7.17 -18.74 4.52
C GLN A 642 8.61 -18.71 5.03
N ARG A 643 9.50 -19.52 4.45
CA ARG A 643 10.93 -19.45 4.78
C ARG A 643 11.49 -18.06 4.49
N PHE A 644 11.19 -17.51 3.32
CA PHE A 644 11.64 -16.17 2.94
C PHE A 644 11.19 -15.10 3.95
N GLY A 645 9.91 -15.09 4.34
CA GLY A 645 9.37 -14.18 5.35
C GLY A 645 10.10 -14.28 6.69
N MET A 646 10.31 -15.49 7.19
CA MET A 646 11.04 -15.72 8.44
C MET A 646 12.52 -15.31 8.37
N VAL A 647 13.18 -15.58 7.26
CA VAL A 647 14.57 -15.16 7.02
C VAL A 647 14.66 -13.63 7.02
N SER A 648 13.73 -12.95 6.37
CA SER A 648 13.64 -11.49 6.35
C SER A 648 13.43 -10.94 7.77
N ALA A 649 12.45 -11.44 8.50
CA ALA A 649 12.16 -10.99 9.87
C ALA A 649 13.37 -11.15 10.81
N VAL A 650 14.02 -12.31 10.81
CA VAL A 650 15.21 -12.58 11.64
C VAL A 650 16.39 -11.68 11.24
N SER A 651 16.61 -11.47 9.94
CA SER A 651 17.76 -10.68 9.46
C SER A 651 17.74 -9.23 9.97
N ARG A 652 16.55 -8.67 10.22
CA ARG A 652 16.37 -7.27 10.67
C ARG A 652 16.85 -7.02 12.11
N TYR A 653 16.97 -8.06 12.94
CA TYR A 653 17.54 -7.91 14.27
C TYR A 653 19.05 -7.59 14.24
N ILE A 654 19.74 -7.97 13.14
CA ILE A 654 21.18 -7.70 12.98
C ILE A 654 21.37 -6.28 12.44
N GLY A 655 21.99 -5.43 13.27
CA GLY A 655 22.10 -3.99 12.99
C GLY A 655 20.79 -3.22 13.20
N GLY A 656 19.80 -3.85 13.79
CA GLY A 656 18.51 -3.26 14.13
C GLY A 656 18.61 -2.25 15.28
N ILE A 657 17.66 -1.31 15.28
CA ILE A 657 17.53 -0.28 16.32
C ILE A 657 16.06 -0.22 16.71
N TYR A 658 15.76 -0.41 17.99
CA TYR A 658 14.43 -0.17 18.52
C TYR A 658 14.12 1.32 18.50
N VAL A 659 12.97 1.67 17.95
CA VAL A 659 12.48 3.06 17.83
C VAL A 659 11.27 3.22 18.75
N ASP A 660 11.41 4.05 19.76
CA ASP A 660 10.34 4.33 20.71
C ASP A 660 9.91 5.80 20.61
N ARG A 661 8.59 6.02 20.58
CA ARG A 661 7.97 7.35 20.42
C ARG A 661 7.51 7.95 21.75
N SER A 662 8.14 7.58 22.87
CA SER A 662 7.86 8.19 24.17
C SER A 662 8.35 9.64 24.23
N PHE A 663 7.58 10.50 24.90
CA PHE A 663 7.95 11.91 25.12
C PHE A 663 8.66 12.07 26.47
N PRO A 664 9.51 13.10 26.64
CA PRO A 664 10.34 13.27 27.84
C PRO A 664 9.56 13.31 29.16
N GLU A 665 8.31 13.77 29.16
CA GLU A 665 7.45 13.85 30.36
C GLU A 665 6.86 12.51 30.80
N GLN A 666 6.97 11.46 30.00
CA GLN A 666 6.43 10.14 30.33
C GLN A 666 7.37 9.39 31.31
N LYS A 667 6.85 8.93 32.46
CA LYS A 667 7.65 8.33 33.53
C LYS A 667 8.48 7.11 33.10
N SER A 668 7.99 6.35 32.12
CA SER A 668 8.65 5.17 31.56
C SER A 668 9.28 5.46 30.19
N ALA A 669 9.58 6.74 29.91
CA ALA A 669 10.14 7.15 28.63
C ALA A 669 11.46 6.41 28.38
N THR A 670 11.54 5.74 27.24
CA THR A 670 12.75 5.13 26.71
C THR A 670 13.50 6.16 25.87
N LYS A 671 14.77 5.87 25.57
CA LYS A 671 15.48 6.66 24.56
C LYS A 671 14.81 6.41 23.20
N PRO A 672 14.72 7.46 22.33
CA PRO A 672 14.14 7.32 21.00
C PRO A 672 14.78 6.20 20.16
N PHE A 673 16.08 5.97 20.33
CA PHE A 673 16.83 4.95 19.63
C PHE A 673 17.62 4.08 20.60
N THR A 674 17.38 2.77 20.57
CA THR A 674 18.13 1.78 21.36
C THR A 674 18.59 0.67 20.41
N PRO A 675 19.93 0.47 20.25
CA PRO A 675 20.42 -0.63 19.42
C PRO A 675 19.96 -1.99 19.99
N VAL A 676 19.64 -2.93 19.11
CA VAL A 676 19.40 -4.32 19.50
C VAL A 676 20.65 -4.82 20.22
N ASP A 677 20.47 -5.49 21.35
CA ASP A 677 21.59 -6.01 22.16
C ASP A 677 22.38 -7.09 21.41
N LEU A 678 23.64 -7.28 21.83
CA LEU A 678 24.57 -8.19 21.17
C LEU A 678 24.08 -9.65 21.20
N ALA A 679 23.47 -10.09 22.29
CA ALA A 679 22.99 -11.45 22.43
C ALA A 679 21.88 -11.77 21.45
N THR A 680 20.91 -10.85 21.31
CA THR A 680 19.81 -10.95 20.35
C THR A 680 20.32 -10.94 18.90
N GLN A 681 21.26 -10.04 18.55
CA GLN A 681 21.87 -10.00 17.22
C GLN A 681 22.62 -11.29 16.89
N LYS A 682 23.35 -11.86 17.86
CA LYS A 682 24.06 -13.13 17.69
C LYS A 682 23.10 -14.30 17.53
N ARG A 683 22.02 -14.35 18.34
CA ARG A 683 20.98 -15.37 18.21
C ARG A 683 20.33 -15.33 16.81
N ALA A 684 20.06 -14.15 16.28
CA ALA A 684 19.57 -13.99 14.92
C ALA A 684 20.56 -14.56 13.89
N MET A 685 21.87 -14.27 14.04
CA MET A 685 22.91 -14.83 13.17
C MET A 685 23.00 -16.36 13.26
N ASP A 686 22.87 -16.92 14.44
CA ASP A 686 22.90 -18.36 14.66
C ASP A 686 21.71 -19.07 14.00
N VAL A 687 20.50 -18.46 14.08
CA VAL A 687 19.29 -18.95 13.40
C VAL A 687 19.46 -18.92 11.87
N LEU A 688 19.95 -17.81 11.32
CA LEU A 688 20.24 -17.72 9.88
C LEU A 688 21.32 -18.75 9.46
N THR A 689 22.37 -18.92 10.26
CA THR A 689 23.41 -19.92 9.98
C THR A 689 22.83 -21.32 9.93
N LYS A 690 21.98 -21.68 10.90
CA LYS A 690 21.39 -23.01 11.02
C LYS A 690 20.35 -23.34 9.96
N TYR A 691 19.40 -22.43 9.73
CA TYR A 691 18.21 -22.73 8.90
C TYR A 691 18.29 -22.19 7.48
N VAL A 692 19.29 -21.34 7.16
CA VAL A 692 19.42 -20.69 5.85
C VAL A 692 20.75 -20.97 5.18
N PHE A 693 21.86 -20.91 5.94
CA PHE A 693 23.19 -21.04 5.37
C PHE A 693 23.80 -22.44 5.54
N ALA A 694 23.33 -23.28 6.45
CA ALA A 694 23.89 -24.61 6.68
C ALA A 694 23.80 -25.53 5.43
N PRO A 695 24.73 -26.51 5.31
CA PRO A 695 24.70 -27.46 4.19
C PRO A 695 23.45 -28.33 4.09
N ASN A 696 22.68 -28.44 5.17
CA ASN A 696 21.43 -29.20 5.23
C ASN A 696 20.16 -28.31 5.37
N ALA A 697 20.28 -27.01 5.18
CA ALA A 697 19.17 -26.07 5.38
C ALA A 697 17.93 -26.41 4.51
N PHE A 698 18.13 -27.00 3.33
CA PHE A 698 17.06 -27.37 2.38
C PHE A 698 16.98 -28.89 2.14
N GLU A 699 17.48 -29.70 3.05
CA GLU A 699 17.48 -31.16 2.90
C GLU A 699 16.07 -31.74 2.78
N ALA A 700 15.12 -31.20 3.53
CA ALA A 700 13.70 -31.61 3.46
C ALA A 700 13.05 -31.33 2.09
N ASP A 701 13.61 -30.44 1.28
CA ASP A 701 13.08 -30.08 -0.04
C ASP A 701 13.52 -31.05 -1.13
N ALA A 702 14.62 -31.79 -0.95
CA ALA A 702 15.24 -32.59 -1.97
C ALA A 702 14.28 -33.60 -2.64
N GLN A 703 13.40 -34.20 -1.85
CA GLN A 703 12.41 -35.17 -2.34
C GLN A 703 11.32 -34.56 -3.24
N VAL A 704 11.13 -33.22 -3.20
CA VAL A 704 10.08 -32.51 -3.94
C VAL A 704 10.56 -32.07 -5.32
N TYR A 705 11.83 -31.84 -5.50
CA TYR A 705 12.39 -31.18 -6.69
C TYR A 705 12.04 -31.87 -8.01
N ALA A 706 12.03 -33.21 -8.04
CA ALA A 706 11.68 -33.98 -9.24
C ALA A 706 10.18 -33.90 -9.64
N TYR A 707 9.34 -33.32 -8.79
CA TYR A 707 7.88 -33.25 -8.98
C TYR A 707 7.40 -31.82 -9.26
N LEU A 708 8.28 -30.85 -9.39
CA LEU A 708 7.91 -29.42 -9.52
C LEU A 708 7.51 -29.03 -10.95
N GLN A 709 6.90 -29.95 -11.69
CA GLN A 709 6.42 -29.71 -13.03
C GLN A 709 5.18 -28.78 -13.03
N PRO A 710 5.15 -27.73 -13.88
CA PRO A 710 3.93 -26.94 -14.08
C PRO A 710 2.93 -27.71 -14.93
N GLN A 711 1.66 -27.42 -14.75
CA GLN A 711 0.64 -27.89 -15.68
C GLN A 711 0.75 -27.11 -17.00
N ARG A 712 0.96 -27.78 -18.11
CA ARG A 712 0.92 -27.18 -19.42
C ARG A 712 -0.47 -26.70 -19.79
N ARG A 713 -0.57 -25.47 -20.30
CA ARG A 713 -1.79 -24.88 -20.84
C ARG A 713 -1.52 -24.37 -22.25
N GLY A 714 -1.93 -25.13 -23.28
CA GLY A 714 -1.71 -24.76 -24.67
C GLY A 714 -0.22 -24.75 -25.08
N PHE A 715 0.09 -24.02 -26.15
CA PHE A 715 1.47 -23.79 -26.61
C PHE A 715 2.00 -22.50 -26.00
N THR A 716 2.89 -22.58 -25.02
CA THR A 716 3.62 -21.42 -24.51
C THR A 716 4.96 -21.32 -25.22
N GLN A 717 5.07 -20.39 -26.18
CA GLN A 717 6.31 -20.14 -26.90
C GLN A 717 7.31 -19.26 -26.12
N ASN A 718 6.85 -18.52 -25.08
CA ASN A 718 7.61 -17.47 -24.40
C ASN A 718 7.99 -17.81 -22.96
N GLY A 719 8.15 -19.08 -22.61
CA GLY A 719 8.54 -19.48 -21.26
C GLY A 719 9.87 -20.20 -21.22
N THR A 720 10.40 -20.39 -20.02
CA THR A 720 11.54 -21.27 -19.74
C THR A 720 11.19 -22.76 -19.92
N GLY A 721 10.02 -23.05 -20.51
CA GLY A 721 9.49 -24.41 -20.62
C GLY A 721 9.06 -24.96 -19.27
N ASP A 722 9.25 -26.25 -19.08
CA ASP A 722 8.94 -26.94 -17.82
C ASP A 722 10.09 -26.83 -16.79
N ASP A 723 11.19 -26.18 -17.16
CA ASP A 723 12.35 -26.05 -16.27
C ASP A 723 12.03 -25.22 -15.03
N TYR A 724 12.32 -25.79 -13.87
CA TYR A 724 12.14 -25.12 -12.58
C TYR A 724 13.49 -24.76 -11.97
N ARG A 725 13.81 -23.48 -11.90
CA ARG A 725 15.09 -22.96 -11.44
C ARG A 725 15.24 -23.07 -9.93
N ILE A 726 15.45 -24.27 -9.43
CA ILE A 726 15.55 -24.59 -7.99
C ILE A 726 16.64 -23.75 -7.33
N THR A 727 17.83 -23.73 -7.90
CA THR A 727 19.00 -23.03 -7.33
C THR A 727 18.76 -21.51 -7.24
N ASP A 728 18.11 -20.92 -8.23
CA ASP A 728 17.78 -19.49 -8.22
C ASP A 728 16.79 -19.17 -7.10
N ASN A 729 15.78 -20.01 -6.90
CA ASN A 729 14.77 -19.81 -5.84
C ASN A 729 15.35 -19.99 -4.43
N LEU A 730 16.23 -20.99 -4.24
CA LEU A 730 16.92 -21.17 -2.96
C LEU A 730 17.89 -20.01 -2.69
N LEU A 731 18.63 -19.57 -3.70
CA LEU A 731 19.49 -18.40 -3.58
C LEU A 731 18.68 -17.14 -3.27
N GLN A 732 17.47 -17.00 -3.82
CA GLN A 732 16.60 -15.86 -3.49
C GLN A 732 16.25 -15.84 -2.00
N VAL A 733 15.93 -16.97 -1.37
CA VAL A 733 15.71 -17.05 0.08
C VAL A 733 16.94 -16.59 0.85
N GLN A 734 18.14 -17.06 0.45
CA GLN A 734 19.40 -16.75 1.12
C GLN A 734 19.87 -15.30 0.85
N ALA A 735 19.82 -14.88 -0.40
CA ALA A 735 20.30 -13.57 -0.82
C ALA A 735 19.31 -12.47 -0.52
N SER A 736 18.09 -12.52 -1.09
CA SER A 736 17.09 -11.47 -0.94
C SER A 736 16.47 -11.46 0.46
N GLY A 737 16.29 -12.62 1.10
CA GLY A 737 15.76 -12.72 2.45
C GLY A 737 16.73 -12.24 3.53
N ALA A 738 18.04 -12.46 3.36
CA ALA A 738 19.03 -12.09 4.38
C ALA A 738 20.15 -11.19 3.86
N LEU A 739 20.97 -11.66 2.89
CA LEU A 739 22.25 -11.00 2.58
C LEU A 739 22.06 -9.62 1.96
N SER A 740 21.00 -9.39 1.18
CA SER A 740 20.69 -8.08 0.61
C SER A 740 20.43 -7.00 1.66
N HIS A 741 19.83 -7.38 2.81
CA HIS A 741 19.66 -6.50 3.96
C HIS A 741 20.95 -6.35 4.77
N LEU A 742 21.58 -7.46 5.13
CA LEU A 742 22.79 -7.48 6.00
C LEU A 742 23.99 -6.78 5.36
N LEU A 743 24.14 -6.91 4.04
CA LEU A 743 25.24 -6.30 3.28
C LEU A 743 24.84 -4.99 2.57
N HIS A 744 23.65 -4.45 2.84
CA HIS A 744 23.23 -3.16 2.29
C HIS A 744 24.02 -2.01 2.93
N GLY A 745 24.45 -1.05 2.11
CA GLY A 745 25.23 0.10 2.60
C GLY A 745 24.58 0.84 3.76
N ALA A 746 23.27 1.08 3.70
CA ALA A 746 22.54 1.75 4.79
C ALA A 746 22.50 0.92 6.10
N THR A 747 22.40 -0.41 6.01
CA THR A 747 22.46 -1.30 7.20
C THR A 747 23.85 -1.26 7.83
N LEU A 748 24.88 -1.38 7.00
CA LEU A 748 26.27 -1.35 7.46
C LEU A 748 26.62 0.00 8.10
N GLN A 749 26.20 1.11 7.47
CA GLN A 749 26.38 2.44 8.03
C GLN A 749 25.61 2.63 9.35
N ARG A 750 24.39 2.05 9.46
CA ARG A 750 23.62 2.05 10.71
C ARG A 750 24.36 1.29 11.80
N ILE A 751 24.93 0.12 11.51
CA ILE A 751 25.77 -0.61 12.45
C ILE A 751 26.95 0.26 12.90
N THR A 752 27.67 0.91 11.97
CA THR A 752 28.78 1.82 12.28
C THR A 752 28.34 2.98 13.16
N ASN A 753 27.28 3.69 12.79
CA ASN A 753 26.77 4.84 13.54
C ASN A 753 26.27 4.46 14.93
N SER A 754 25.55 3.35 15.07
CA SER A 754 25.01 2.89 16.35
C SER A 754 26.09 2.46 17.35
N ARG A 755 27.32 2.18 16.91
CA ARG A 755 28.48 2.00 17.81
C ARG A 755 28.71 3.23 18.72
N LEU A 756 28.38 4.41 18.25
CA LEU A 756 28.54 5.65 18.99
C LEU A 756 27.56 5.80 20.16
N TYR A 757 26.48 5.01 20.18
CA TYR A 757 25.46 5.06 21.22
C TYR A 757 24.99 3.68 21.73
N GLY A 758 25.88 2.69 21.67
CA GLY A 758 25.73 1.46 22.46
C GLY A 758 25.70 0.14 21.72
N ASN A 759 25.62 0.09 20.38
CA ASN A 759 25.72 -1.17 19.65
C ASN A 759 27.08 -1.82 19.86
N GLN A 760 27.08 -3.07 20.31
CA GLN A 760 28.32 -3.83 20.56
C GLN A 760 28.72 -4.73 19.38
N TYR A 761 27.86 -4.92 18.38
CA TYR A 761 28.14 -5.75 17.20
C TYR A 761 28.71 -4.90 16.06
N SER A 762 30.00 -5.01 15.80
CA SER A 762 30.65 -4.25 14.73
C SER A 762 30.41 -4.86 13.34
N VAL A 763 30.56 -4.07 12.28
CA VAL A 763 30.52 -4.56 10.88
C VAL A 763 31.53 -5.70 10.67
N ALA A 764 32.76 -5.55 11.16
CA ALA A 764 33.80 -6.59 11.03
C ALA A 764 33.40 -7.89 11.76
N SER A 765 32.79 -7.79 12.95
CA SER A 765 32.32 -8.95 13.69
C SER A 765 31.17 -9.66 12.98
N MET A 766 30.20 -8.90 12.49
CA MET A 766 29.07 -9.40 11.72
C MET A 766 29.52 -10.13 10.43
N MET A 767 30.41 -9.50 9.66
CA MET A 767 30.95 -10.13 8.45
C MET A 767 31.80 -11.38 8.77
N SER A 768 32.51 -11.39 9.90
CA SER A 768 33.24 -12.59 10.35
C SER A 768 32.31 -13.74 10.67
N ASP A 769 31.15 -13.46 11.27
CA ASP A 769 30.21 -14.53 11.60
C ASP A 769 29.45 -15.01 10.32
N LEU A 770 29.11 -14.12 9.39
CA LEU A 770 28.62 -14.50 8.06
C LEU A 770 29.64 -15.42 7.34
N GLN A 771 30.92 -15.03 7.33
CA GLN A 771 31.96 -15.84 6.70
C GLN A 771 32.04 -17.24 7.34
N LYS A 772 31.95 -17.34 8.66
CA LYS A 772 31.91 -18.64 9.35
C LYS A 772 30.71 -19.48 8.96
N GLY A 773 29.48 -18.88 9.00
CA GLY A 773 28.25 -19.56 8.68
C GLY A 773 28.18 -20.03 7.20
N ILE A 774 28.80 -19.26 6.29
CA ILE A 774 28.79 -19.54 4.85
C ILE A 774 29.93 -20.49 4.44
N PHE A 775 31.07 -20.57 5.12
CA PHE A 775 32.24 -21.30 4.65
C PHE A 775 32.71 -22.44 5.57
N ASN A 776 32.60 -22.29 6.90
CA ASN A 776 33.30 -23.23 7.81
C ASN A 776 32.87 -24.68 7.66
N ALA A 777 31.59 -24.93 7.40
CA ALA A 777 31.05 -26.28 7.24
C ALA A 777 31.63 -27.03 6.02
N ASP A 778 32.14 -26.31 5.02
CA ASP A 778 32.55 -26.88 3.73
C ASP A 778 34.08 -26.98 3.56
N ILE A 779 34.87 -26.62 4.59
CA ILE A 779 36.33 -26.59 4.47
C ILE A 779 36.90 -28.03 4.30
N ALA A 780 36.38 -28.97 5.08
CA ALA A 780 36.80 -30.35 5.07
C ALA A 780 35.84 -31.29 4.34
N THR A 781 34.83 -30.75 3.68
CA THR A 781 33.77 -31.51 3.01
C THR A 781 33.53 -31.01 1.59
N ASN A 782 32.69 -31.74 0.85
CA ASN A 782 32.24 -31.25 -0.49
C ASN A 782 31.23 -30.13 -0.31
N VAL A 783 31.29 -29.16 -1.23
CA VAL A 783 30.36 -28.04 -1.31
C VAL A 783 29.19 -28.46 -2.18
N ASN A 784 27.98 -28.52 -1.63
CA ASN A 784 26.79 -28.83 -2.42
C ASN A 784 26.35 -27.64 -3.29
N VAL A 785 25.46 -27.89 -4.27
CA VAL A 785 25.14 -26.95 -5.33
C VAL A 785 24.61 -25.61 -4.80
N TYR A 786 23.62 -25.61 -3.89
CA TYR A 786 23.08 -24.33 -3.39
C TYR A 786 24.05 -23.56 -2.48
N ARG A 787 25.00 -24.24 -1.85
CA ARG A 787 26.11 -23.62 -1.10
C ARG A 787 27.12 -22.97 -2.07
N GLN A 788 27.37 -23.57 -3.24
CA GLN A 788 28.22 -22.95 -4.28
C GLN A 788 27.64 -21.63 -4.74
N TYR A 789 26.32 -21.55 -4.98
CA TYR A 789 25.62 -20.32 -5.32
C TYR A 789 25.72 -19.27 -4.21
N LEU A 790 25.46 -19.68 -2.96
CA LEU A 790 25.54 -18.80 -1.78
C LEU A 790 26.95 -18.21 -1.60
N GLN A 791 27.99 -19.07 -1.61
CA GLN A 791 29.38 -18.66 -1.46
C GLN A 791 29.82 -17.71 -2.57
N THR A 792 29.45 -18.00 -3.81
CA THR A 792 29.74 -17.16 -4.98
C THR A 792 29.04 -15.79 -4.85
N TYR A 793 27.78 -15.79 -4.47
CA TYR A 793 27.02 -14.55 -4.25
C TYR A 793 27.67 -13.70 -3.17
N PHE A 794 27.98 -14.28 -2.00
CA PHE A 794 28.60 -13.55 -0.90
C PHE A 794 29.97 -12.94 -1.29
N VAL A 795 30.83 -13.71 -1.96
CA VAL A 795 32.13 -13.20 -2.44
C VAL A 795 31.94 -12.05 -3.43
N ARG A 796 31.00 -12.15 -4.36
CA ARG A 796 30.69 -11.06 -5.32
C ARG A 796 30.19 -9.80 -4.61
N GLN A 797 29.40 -9.93 -3.55
CA GLN A 797 28.99 -8.76 -2.75
C GLN A 797 30.18 -8.09 -2.07
N LEU A 798 31.12 -8.87 -1.47
CA LEU A 798 32.34 -8.32 -0.90
C LEU A 798 33.20 -7.62 -1.95
N VAL A 799 33.33 -8.19 -3.14
CA VAL A 799 34.03 -7.55 -4.28
C VAL A 799 33.38 -6.22 -4.66
N ALA A 800 32.05 -6.19 -4.77
CA ALA A 800 31.33 -4.95 -5.07
C ALA A 800 31.55 -3.87 -3.99
N MET A 801 31.66 -4.27 -2.72
CA MET A 801 31.89 -3.35 -1.61
C MET A 801 33.30 -2.72 -1.64
N VAL A 802 34.34 -3.50 -1.96
CA VAL A 802 35.73 -2.98 -2.00
C VAL A 802 36.06 -2.20 -3.26
N ASN A 803 35.17 -2.14 -4.25
CA ASN A 803 35.35 -1.33 -5.44
C ASN A 803 35.55 0.15 -5.06
N PRO A 804 36.69 0.79 -5.42
CA PRO A 804 36.95 2.19 -5.11
C PRO A 804 35.90 3.16 -5.65
N GLN A 805 35.26 2.81 -6.77
CA GLN A 805 34.24 3.62 -7.41
C GLN A 805 32.87 3.54 -6.70
N SER A 806 32.68 2.58 -5.79
CA SER A 806 31.43 2.43 -5.06
C SER A 806 31.27 3.52 -4.02
N GLN A 807 30.24 4.35 -4.17
CA GLN A 807 29.84 5.38 -3.19
C GLN A 807 28.79 4.88 -2.20
N GLN A 808 28.36 3.64 -2.34
CA GLN A 808 27.28 3.06 -1.50
C GLN A 808 27.77 2.63 -0.12
N PHE A 809 29.08 2.47 0.10
CA PHE A 809 29.64 1.91 1.31
C PHE A 809 30.63 2.85 1.97
N ASP A 810 30.56 2.96 3.29
CA ASP A 810 31.51 3.71 4.09
C ASP A 810 32.87 2.99 4.21
N ASP A 811 33.90 3.69 4.69
CA ASP A 811 35.27 3.16 4.77
C ASP A 811 35.37 1.99 5.77
N VAL A 812 34.57 1.99 6.85
CA VAL A 812 34.54 0.89 7.84
C VAL A 812 33.99 -0.39 7.18
N SER A 813 32.95 -0.26 6.37
CA SER A 813 32.36 -1.35 5.60
C SER A 813 33.32 -1.90 4.55
N LYS A 814 33.99 -1.02 3.79
CA LYS A 814 34.99 -1.41 2.79
C LYS A 814 36.17 -2.15 3.43
N ALA A 815 36.70 -1.61 4.56
CA ALA A 815 37.80 -2.23 5.31
C ALA A 815 37.41 -3.63 5.84
N SER A 816 36.18 -3.76 6.36
CA SER A 816 35.65 -5.04 6.87
C SER A 816 35.47 -6.06 5.76
N ALA A 817 34.96 -5.64 4.58
CA ALA A 817 34.81 -6.50 3.41
C ALA A 817 36.18 -6.98 2.88
N LEU A 818 37.15 -6.08 2.75
CA LEU A 818 38.51 -6.41 2.33
C LEU A 818 39.16 -7.44 3.29
N TYR A 819 39.02 -7.22 4.60
CA TYR A 819 39.51 -8.14 5.60
C TYR A 819 38.90 -9.52 5.49
N THR A 820 37.57 -9.55 5.29
CA THR A 820 36.79 -10.80 5.16
C THR A 820 37.19 -11.56 3.88
N MET A 821 37.38 -10.86 2.74
CA MET A 821 37.89 -11.48 1.50
C MET A 821 39.26 -12.11 1.70
N LYS A 822 40.19 -11.44 2.38
CA LYS A 822 41.53 -11.98 2.67
C LYS A 822 41.44 -13.23 3.57
N LYS A 823 40.56 -13.24 4.53
CA LYS A 823 40.30 -14.45 5.37
C LYS A 823 39.74 -15.59 4.52
N ILE A 824 38.80 -15.36 3.65
CA ILE A 824 38.24 -16.37 2.73
C ILE A 824 39.36 -16.91 1.83
N LYS A 825 40.19 -16.04 1.23
CA LYS A 825 41.32 -16.46 0.39
C LYS A 825 42.26 -17.42 1.16
N THR A 826 42.63 -17.05 2.37
CA THR A 826 43.52 -17.91 3.23
C THR A 826 42.85 -19.26 3.54
N GLN A 827 41.55 -19.26 3.84
CA GLN A 827 40.79 -20.46 4.16
C GLN A 827 40.66 -21.38 2.95
N LEU A 828 40.39 -20.84 1.76
CA LEU A 828 40.31 -21.64 0.53
C LEU A 828 41.65 -22.25 0.11
N ALA A 829 42.78 -21.59 0.39
CA ALA A 829 44.11 -22.12 0.12
C ALA A 829 44.47 -23.38 0.94
N THR A 830 43.83 -23.56 2.08
CA THR A 830 44.06 -24.73 2.96
C THR A 830 43.01 -25.82 2.81
N ALA A 831 41.91 -25.51 2.05
CA ALA A 831 40.82 -26.47 1.88
C ALA A 831 41.14 -27.57 0.86
N VAL A 832 41.01 -28.83 1.24
CA VAL A 832 41.28 -30.01 0.39
C VAL A 832 39.97 -30.71 0.03
N SER A 833 39.87 -31.17 -1.23
CA SER A 833 38.78 -32.03 -1.70
C SER A 833 39.25 -32.91 -2.86
N THR A 834 38.68 -34.09 -2.93
CA THR A 834 38.87 -35.02 -4.08
C THR A 834 37.76 -34.83 -5.11
N ASN A 835 36.65 -34.17 -4.76
CA ASN A 835 35.50 -33.92 -5.63
C ASN A 835 35.80 -32.80 -6.64
N GLU A 836 35.68 -33.10 -7.94
CA GLU A 836 36.02 -32.18 -9.04
C GLU A 836 35.14 -30.93 -9.04
N GLU A 837 33.84 -31.06 -8.73
CA GLU A 837 32.91 -29.93 -8.68
C GLU A 837 33.28 -28.95 -7.55
N THR A 838 33.64 -29.48 -6.38
CA THR A 838 34.11 -28.65 -5.23
C THR A 838 35.45 -27.97 -5.57
N LYS A 839 36.38 -28.66 -6.26
CA LYS A 839 37.64 -28.04 -6.72
C LYS A 839 37.42 -26.92 -7.69
N ALA A 840 36.53 -27.13 -8.69
CA ALA A 840 36.17 -26.13 -9.68
C ALA A 840 35.54 -24.90 -9.03
N HIS A 841 34.63 -25.12 -8.11
CA HIS A 841 34.00 -24.03 -7.33
C HIS A 841 35.02 -23.23 -6.53
N ARG A 842 35.91 -23.90 -5.76
CA ARG A 842 36.93 -23.20 -4.97
C ARG A 842 37.93 -22.44 -5.84
N ALA A 843 38.34 -22.99 -7.00
CA ALA A 843 39.19 -22.31 -7.98
C ALA A 843 38.52 -21.05 -8.53
N ASN A 844 37.20 -21.12 -8.81
CA ASN A 844 36.44 -19.95 -9.24
C ASN A 844 36.40 -18.85 -8.17
N LEU A 845 36.18 -19.22 -6.92
CA LEU A 845 36.16 -18.24 -5.80
C LEU A 845 37.54 -17.58 -5.62
N GLN A 846 38.62 -18.37 -5.68
CA GLN A 846 40.00 -17.87 -5.62
C GLN A 846 40.26 -16.86 -6.74
N PHE A 847 39.92 -17.22 -7.97
CA PHE A 847 40.06 -16.35 -9.16
C PHE A 847 39.30 -15.03 -8.98
N ILE A 848 38.04 -15.06 -8.54
CA ILE A 848 37.22 -13.85 -8.29
C ILE A 848 37.91 -12.96 -7.25
N ILE A 849 38.38 -13.53 -6.14
CA ILE A 849 39.00 -12.77 -5.05
C ILE A 849 40.37 -12.19 -5.50
N GLU A 850 41.18 -12.95 -6.22
CA GLU A 850 42.50 -12.51 -6.71
C GLU A 850 42.36 -11.35 -7.66
N ASN A 851 41.49 -11.48 -8.66
CA ASN A 851 41.21 -10.38 -9.58
C ASN A 851 40.75 -9.10 -8.88
N ALA A 852 39.92 -9.23 -7.84
CA ALA A 852 39.44 -8.08 -7.09
C ALA A 852 40.54 -7.43 -6.18
N LEU A 853 41.51 -8.20 -5.73
CA LEU A 853 42.64 -7.71 -4.93
C LEU A 853 43.80 -7.12 -5.79
N GLU A 854 43.91 -7.55 -7.05
CA GLU A 854 44.94 -7.08 -8.01
C GLU A 854 44.51 -5.83 -8.77
N ASN A 855 43.22 -5.71 -9.11
CA ASN A 855 42.65 -4.55 -9.83
C ASN A 855 42.37 -3.39 -8.89
N LYS A 856 43.39 -2.85 -8.19
CA LYS A 856 43.28 -1.66 -7.32
C LYS A 856 43.31 -0.36 -8.08
#